data_725cdf81d0964d056b256485e34de6e7
#
_entry.id   725cdf81d0964d056b256485e34de6e7
#
_cell.length_a   1.000
_cell.length_b   1.000
_cell.length_c   1.000
_cell.angle_alpha   90.00
_cell.angle_beta   90.00
_cell.angle_gamma   90.00
#
_symmetry.space_group_name_H-M   'P 1'
#
loop_
_entity.id
_entity.type
_entity.pdbx_description
1 polymer ?
#
loop_
_entity_poly.entity_id
_entity_poly.type
_entity_poly.pdbx_seq_one_letter_code
_entity_poly.pdbx_strand_id
1 'polypeptide(L)'
;MDTRRAFAIAACLALAACGGSGGGGGGTTGGGTGGTTTPPPPPAYTDSNTYSSGGSSSLASPNEITAVTKHSLVIGANTLNYTATVGHLTAMTLANPTPEASFFYIAYTLDGASPGTRPVTFFYNGGPGSATVWLHLGSFGPKRLATNAPSTTTPTPFAFVDNTESLLDVSDLVFVDAVGTGFSEAIAPNLNRTFWGTDVDAQVFRDFVMRYVAVNGRASSPKFLFGESYGTPRSSILVNLLESAGTQMTGVVLQSSILNYNSNCGVFDTVTISCYAYVPSYAAVGAWLGLVTPPQPVAQLPAYMALMRPYASNVYDPAVRAWMAGTAPSGTIVTQLAADTGMSAGNWSAHFNMDPGYFHDNLVPGSVIGFYDGRMVAQRGTPLAADDDPSSTFYNDSFSSTIVSYLSNDLHYTTPSTYTISSNAINVWDFSHAGLQFPDTVPDLAAAIAQNPKLEVFSANGYHDLVTPFYNTEGDLARLGAPNANISVHFYEGGHMTYLDDVGRQQEKAELAAFYASTASTKVAEAAVPAAPSQPFAETPRPTGTMPAAAFEMKLRDPMLPPSLRGLKPTPPSTGDALRAEVEQRLQSLFDSARPKRAGLVTLEEARAAGLGYIANNFQAIDTRGAGAVSFDDVKRFMRARGATTLPN
;
A
#
# COMPACT_ATOMS: atom_id res chain seq x y z
N MET A 1 8.75 -29.90 -46.05
CA MET A 1 9.16 -28.84 -47.02
C MET A 1 9.28 -27.57 -46.21
N ASP A 2 10.38 -27.47 -45.73
CA ASP A 2 11.52 -26.54 -45.71
C ASP A 2 11.25 -25.16 -46.28
N THR A 3 11.48 -24.12 -45.50
CA THR A 3 12.48 -23.09 -45.81
C THR A 3 12.72 -22.18 -44.58
N ARG A 4 13.93 -22.33 -44.06
CA ARG A 4 14.59 -21.40 -43.15
C ARG A 4 14.99 -20.12 -43.90
N ARG A 5 14.90 -18.94 -43.28
CA ARG A 5 15.73 -17.80 -43.62
C ARG A 5 16.34 -17.18 -42.37
N ALA A 6 17.64 -17.34 -42.27
CA ALA A 6 18.53 -16.60 -41.38
C ALA A 6 18.84 -15.24 -41.99
N PHE A 7 18.90 -14.18 -41.18
CA PHE A 7 19.53 -12.92 -41.53
C PHE A 7 20.71 -12.64 -40.61
N ALA A 8 21.84 -12.35 -41.27
CA ALA A 8 23.13 -12.12 -40.67
C ALA A 8 23.29 -10.67 -40.20
N ILE A 9 23.99 -10.56 -39.06
CA ILE A 9 24.45 -9.30 -38.48
C ILE A 9 25.75 -8.91 -39.16
N ALA A 10 25.83 -7.67 -39.69
CA ALA A 10 27.08 -7.08 -40.14
C ALA A 10 27.55 -6.05 -39.09
N ALA A 11 28.71 -6.32 -38.51
CA ALA A 11 29.42 -5.40 -37.64
C ALA A 11 30.29 -4.44 -38.51
N CYS A 12 30.22 -3.15 -38.20
CA CYS A 12 31.23 -2.18 -38.72
C CYS A 12 32.02 -1.64 -37.52
N LEU A 13 33.28 -2.09 -37.44
CA LEU A 13 34.33 -1.41 -36.69
C LEU A 13 34.87 -0.25 -37.50
N ALA A 14 35.06 0.92 -36.88
CA ALA A 14 35.92 1.98 -37.37
C ALA A 14 36.87 2.41 -36.26
N LEU A 15 38.14 2.03 -36.44
CA LEU A 15 39.30 2.62 -35.74
C LEU A 15 39.67 3.94 -36.42
N ALA A 16 40.03 4.95 -35.61
CA ALA A 16 40.90 6.01 -36.05
C ALA A 16 41.84 6.42 -34.92
N ALA A 17 43.11 6.44 -35.27
CA ALA A 17 44.27 6.57 -34.40
C ALA A 17 44.79 8.01 -34.31
N CYS A 18 45.66 8.17 -33.30
CA CYS A 18 46.53 9.20 -32.82
C CYS A 18 47.25 10.12 -33.81
N GLY A 19 47.63 11.26 -33.27
CA GLY A 19 48.76 12.11 -33.66
C GLY A 19 48.52 13.53 -33.19
N GLY A 20 49.30 14.22 -32.47
CA GLY A 20 50.66 14.28 -32.06
C GLY A 20 51.18 15.70 -32.21
N SER A 21 51.62 16.29 -31.08
CA SER A 21 52.70 17.28 -30.87
C SER A 21 52.59 18.72 -31.39
N GLY A 22 52.75 19.67 -30.51
CA GLY A 22 53.86 20.62 -30.58
C GLY A 22 53.56 22.11 -30.40
N GLY A 23 53.91 22.67 -29.20
CA GLY A 23 54.78 23.82 -29.10
C GLY A 23 54.23 25.24 -29.10
N GLY A 24 54.48 25.97 -28.01
CA GLY A 24 55.02 27.32 -28.07
C GLY A 24 54.13 28.48 -27.60
N GLY A 25 54.31 28.94 -26.39
CA GLY A 25 54.67 30.26 -25.91
C GLY A 25 53.74 31.47 -26.18
N GLY A 26 53.45 32.20 -25.11
CA GLY A 26 53.09 33.60 -25.18
C GLY A 26 52.01 34.02 -24.19
N GLY A 27 52.39 34.59 -23.06
CA GLY A 27 51.48 35.14 -22.06
C GLY A 27 50.84 36.45 -22.49
N THR A 28 49.67 36.70 -21.92
CA THR A 28 49.21 38.03 -21.51
C THR A 28 48.03 37.93 -20.55
N THR A 29 48.08 38.75 -19.54
CA THR A 29 47.19 39.04 -18.45
C THR A 29 45.78 39.41 -18.87
N GLY A 30 44.76 38.94 -18.10
CA GLY A 30 43.51 39.69 -18.02
C GLY A 30 42.29 38.90 -17.62
N GLY A 31 41.74 39.18 -16.46
CA GLY A 31 40.27 39.09 -16.19
C GLY A 31 39.74 37.77 -15.69
N GLY A 32 39.72 37.58 -14.35
CA GLY A 32 38.98 36.50 -13.73
C GLY A 32 37.48 36.73 -13.85
N THR A 33 36.81 35.91 -14.67
CA THR A 33 35.38 35.65 -14.50
C THR A 33 35.28 34.39 -13.69
N GLY A 34 34.72 34.51 -12.46
CA GLY A 34 34.43 33.39 -11.58
C GLY A 34 33.46 32.42 -12.27
N GLY A 35 34.01 31.41 -12.91
CA GLY A 35 33.25 30.26 -13.35
C GLY A 35 32.83 29.50 -12.10
N THR A 36 31.55 29.50 -11.79
CA THR A 36 30.95 28.55 -10.87
C THR A 36 31.15 27.16 -11.46
N THR A 37 32.20 26.48 -11.04
CA THR A 37 32.37 25.05 -11.33
C THR A 37 31.29 24.32 -10.59
N THR A 38 30.24 23.90 -11.30
CA THR A 38 29.29 22.91 -10.79
C THR A 38 30.12 21.71 -10.30
N PRO A 39 29.92 21.25 -9.06
CA PRO A 39 30.61 20.05 -8.60
C PRO A 39 30.33 18.89 -9.58
N PRO A 40 31.29 18.01 -9.86
CA PRO A 40 31.02 16.84 -10.68
C PRO A 40 29.85 16.06 -10.07
N PRO A 41 28.97 15.48 -10.90
CA PRO A 41 27.87 14.66 -10.41
C PRO A 41 28.44 13.54 -9.52
N PRO A 42 27.74 13.17 -8.44
CA PRO A 42 28.17 12.05 -7.61
C PRO A 42 28.34 10.80 -8.47
N PRO A 43 29.34 9.95 -8.18
CA PRO A 43 29.57 8.74 -8.96
C PRO A 43 28.32 7.84 -8.89
N ALA A 44 27.93 7.27 -10.04
CA ALA A 44 26.86 6.28 -10.08
C ALA A 44 27.26 5.07 -9.22
N TYR A 45 26.32 4.61 -8.37
CA TYR A 45 26.53 3.41 -7.57
C TYR A 45 26.05 2.19 -8.37
N THR A 46 26.91 1.21 -8.53
CA THR A 46 26.56 -0.10 -9.10
C THR A 46 26.50 -1.13 -7.98
N ASP A 47 25.31 -1.62 -7.70
CA ASP A 47 25.11 -2.75 -6.80
C ASP A 47 25.46 -4.05 -7.53
N SER A 48 26.45 -4.76 -7.02
CA SER A 48 26.92 -6.03 -7.61
C SER A 48 26.08 -7.23 -7.21
N ASN A 49 25.16 -7.08 -6.27
CA ASN A 49 24.27 -8.18 -5.87
C ASN A 49 23.26 -8.48 -6.98
N THR A 50 22.91 -9.75 -7.06
CA THR A 50 21.82 -10.24 -7.90
C THR A 50 20.61 -10.48 -7.01
N TYR A 51 19.52 -9.81 -7.31
CA TYR A 51 18.24 -9.91 -6.60
C TYR A 51 17.25 -10.76 -7.38
N SER A 52 16.47 -11.56 -6.66
CA SER A 52 15.47 -12.45 -7.24
C SER A 52 14.16 -12.38 -6.48
N SER A 53 13.06 -12.35 -7.23
CA SER A 53 11.69 -12.41 -6.67
C SER A 53 11.18 -13.84 -6.44
N GLY A 54 12.00 -14.87 -6.73
CA GLY A 54 11.60 -16.27 -6.54
C GLY A 54 11.35 -16.61 -5.06
N GLY A 55 10.31 -17.40 -4.76
CA GLY A 55 9.96 -17.77 -3.39
C GLY A 55 11.04 -18.53 -2.62
N SER A 56 11.93 -19.24 -3.33
CA SER A 56 13.07 -19.96 -2.75
C SER A 56 14.37 -19.16 -2.73
N SER A 57 14.34 -17.92 -3.19
CA SER A 57 15.52 -17.06 -3.27
C SER A 57 15.87 -16.44 -1.93
N SER A 58 17.17 -16.13 -1.76
CA SER A 58 17.75 -15.58 -0.55
C SER A 58 19.14 -15.01 -0.84
N LEU A 59 19.45 -13.84 -0.28
CA LEU A 59 20.79 -13.28 -0.29
C LEU A 59 21.69 -13.98 0.72
N ALA A 60 22.95 -14.19 0.36
CA ALA A 60 23.96 -14.74 1.27
C ALA A 60 24.38 -13.71 2.35
N SER A 61 24.36 -12.44 2.00
CA SER A 61 24.73 -11.34 2.90
C SER A 61 24.03 -10.05 2.48
N PRO A 62 23.67 -9.16 3.46
CA PRO A 62 23.08 -7.86 3.13
C PRO A 62 24.13 -6.91 2.56
N ASN A 63 23.64 -5.98 1.70
CA ASN A 63 24.38 -4.79 1.29
C ASN A 63 23.51 -3.56 1.59
N GLU A 64 24.06 -2.55 2.27
CA GLU A 64 23.34 -1.34 2.67
C GLU A 64 23.94 -0.07 2.05
N ILE A 65 24.76 -0.22 1.02
CA ILE A 65 25.28 0.93 0.27
C ILE A 65 24.15 1.56 -0.53
N THR A 66 24.12 2.89 -0.55
CA THR A 66 23.09 3.66 -1.25
C THR A 66 23.71 4.62 -2.25
N ALA A 67 23.01 4.84 -3.38
CA ALA A 67 23.23 6.00 -4.24
C ALA A 67 22.56 7.21 -3.60
N VAL A 68 23.22 8.37 -3.66
CA VAL A 68 22.70 9.63 -3.14
C VAL A 68 22.83 10.72 -4.20
N THR A 69 21.73 11.34 -4.58
CA THR A 69 21.68 12.38 -5.61
C THR A 69 20.93 13.61 -5.12
N LYS A 70 21.23 14.77 -5.70
CA LYS A 70 20.58 16.05 -5.37
C LYS A 70 19.70 16.50 -6.52
N HIS A 71 18.52 16.95 -6.18
CA HIS A 71 17.49 17.36 -7.12
C HIS A 71 16.76 18.61 -6.65
N SER A 72 15.93 19.17 -7.53
CA SER A 72 15.00 20.24 -7.21
C SER A 72 13.65 19.99 -7.86
N LEU A 73 12.59 20.48 -7.23
CA LEU A 73 11.20 20.42 -7.70
C LEU A 73 10.52 21.75 -7.43
N VAL A 74 9.76 22.25 -8.40
CA VAL A 74 8.96 23.46 -8.21
C VAL A 74 7.51 23.07 -7.91
N ILE A 75 7.00 23.49 -6.74
CA ILE A 75 5.59 23.36 -6.36
C ILE A 75 5.04 24.75 -6.09
N GLY A 76 4.10 25.19 -6.92
CA GLY A 76 3.58 26.57 -6.85
C GLY A 76 4.71 27.60 -7.05
N ALA A 77 4.92 28.47 -6.07
CA ALA A 77 5.98 29.49 -6.09
C ALA A 77 7.29 29.01 -5.42
N ASN A 78 7.34 27.81 -4.87
CA ASN A 78 8.45 27.33 -4.06
C ASN A 78 9.33 26.33 -4.84
N THR A 79 10.65 26.53 -4.77
CA THR A 79 11.63 25.53 -5.22
C THR A 79 12.07 24.69 -4.02
N LEU A 80 11.79 23.41 -4.07
CA LEU A 80 12.18 22.42 -3.08
C LEU A 80 13.48 21.75 -3.54
N ASN A 81 14.60 22.01 -2.84
CA ASN A 81 15.81 21.23 -3.03
C ASN A 81 15.74 19.99 -2.15
N TYR A 82 16.05 18.83 -2.70
CA TYR A 82 15.93 17.57 -1.98
C TYR A 82 17.03 16.59 -2.33
N THR A 83 17.23 15.66 -1.43
CA THR A 83 18.14 14.52 -1.59
C THR A 83 17.32 13.27 -1.88
N ALA A 84 17.67 12.55 -2.96
CA ALA A 84 17.21 11.20 -3.20
C ALA A 84 18.27 10.20 -2.72
N THR A 85 17.84 9.22 -1.93
CA THR A 85 18.66 8.11 -1.44
C THR A 85 18.05 6.80 -1.91
N VAL A 86 18.82 6.00 -2.63
CA VAL A 86 18.36 4.75 -3.27
C VAL A 86 19.29 3.61 -2.89
N GLY A 87 18.73 2.50 -2.45
CA GLY A 87 19.51 1.31 -2.11
C GLY A 87 18.77 0.40 -1.14
N HIS A 88 19.49 -0.25 -0.26
CA HIS A 88 18.95 -1.26 0.63
C HIS A 88 19.14 -0.90 2.10
N LEU A 89 18.17 -1.31 2.90
CA LEU A 89 18.28 -1.34 4.35
C LEU A 89 17.78 -2.70 4.84
N THR A 90 18.57 -3.32 5.70
CA THR A 90 18.25 -4.64 6.25
C THR A 90 17.19 -4.51 7.35
N ALA A 91 16.09 -5.25 7.25
CA ALA A 91 15.23 -5.50 8.40
C ALA A 91 15.96 -6.43 9.37
N MET A 92 15.87 -6.13 10.65
CA MET A 92 16.51 -6.91 11.72
C MET A 92 15.51 -7.15 12.84
N THR A 93 15.50 -8.37 13.37
CA THR A 93 14.77 -8.63 14.62
C THR A 93 15.29 -7.72 15.73
N LEU A 94 14.39 -7.23 16.56
CA LEU A 94 14.74 -6.28 17.60
C LEU A 94 15.34 -6.94 18.84
N ALA A 95 14.98 -8.20 19.10
CA ALA A 95 15.45 -8.95 20.27
C ALA A 95 16.90 -9.46 20.13
N ASN A 96 17.26 -9.82 18.92
CA ASN A 96 18.60 -10.28 18.57
C ASN A 96 18.89 -9.77 17.16
N PRO A 97 19.68 -8.69 16.99
CA PRO A 97 19.86 -8.03 15.70
C PRO A 97 20.41 -8.98 14.63
N THR A 98 19.56 -9.86 14.13
CA THR A 98 19.86 -10.80 13.06
C THR A 98 19.23 -10.26 11.77
N PRO A 99 20.00 -10.11 10.69
CA PRO A 99 19.47 -9.73 9.40
C PRO A 99 18.43 -10.74 8.91
N GLU A 100 17.26 -10.27 8.47
CA GLU A 100 16.16 -11.10 8.00
C GLU A 100 15.86 -10.94 6.53
N ALA A 101 15.81 -9.69 6.07
CA ALA A 101 15.53 -9.33 4.70
C ALA A 101 16.22 -8.00 4.35
N SER A 102 16.63 -7.87 3.10
CA SER A 102 17.17 -6.66 2.49
C SER A 102 16.04 -5.95 1.76
N PHE A 103 15.57 -4.84 2.29
CA PHE A 103 14.54 -4.02 1.68
C PHE A 103 15.15 -3.00 0.74
N PHE A 104 14.75 -3.02 -0.52
CA PHE A 104 15.01 -1.93 -1.45
C PHE A 104 14.06 -0.77 -1.16
N TYR A 105 14.63 0.44 -1.09
CA TYR A 105 13.85 1.65 -0.87
C TYR A 105 14.39 2.83 -1.65
N ILE A 106 13.51 3.80 -1.90
CA ILE A 106 13.83 5.09 -2.48
C ILE A 106 13.28 6.16 -1.53
N ALA A 107 14.17 6.97 -0.96
CA ALA A 107 13.78 8.03 -0.03
C ALA A 107 14.08 9.41 -0.63
N TYR A 108 13.13 10.33 -0.47
CA TYR A 108 13.24 11.73 -0.83
C TYR A 108 13.15 12.58 0.42
N THR A 109 14.21 13.32 0.74
CA THR A 109 14.29 14.15 1.94
C THR A 109 14.54 15.60 1.58
N LEU A 110 13.74 16.52 2.13
CA LEU A 110 13.87 17.96 1.88
C LEU A 110 15.16 18.49 2.50
N ASP A 111 16.00 19.13 1.70
CA ASP A 111 17.26 19.71 2.14
C ASP A 111 17.04 20.86 3.12
N GLY A 112 17.87 20.93 4.15
CA GLY A 112 17.80 21.97 5.18
C GLY A 112 16.69 21.81 6.22
N ALA A 113 15.78 20.84 6.05
CA ALA A 113 14.77 20.54 7.04
C ALA A 113 15.34 19.71 8.21
N SER A 114 14.79 19.94 9.42
CA SER A 114 15.17 19.14 10.58
C SER A 114 14.49 17.76 10.55
N PRO A 115 15.24 16.67 10.53
CA PRO A 115 14.66 15.32 10.55
C PRO A 115 13.69 15.09 11.73
N GLY A 116 13.98 15.65 12.90
CA GLY A 116 13.20 15.41 14.11
C GLY A 116 11.81 16.05 14.13
N THR A 117 11.57 17.07 13.31
CA THR A 117 10.27 17.79 13.29
C THR A 117 9.50 17.60 11.99
N ARG A 118 10.20 17.23 10.91
CA ARG A 118 9.56 17.01 9.62
C ARG A 118 8.89 15.65 9.57
N PRO A 119 7.66 15.52 9.03
CA PRO A 119 7.01 14.25 8.81
C PRO A 119 7.82 13.31 7.92
N VAL A 120 7.67 12.01 8.13
CA VAL A 120 8.17 10.96 7.24
C VAL A 120 7.05 9.98 6.94
N THR A 121 6.87 9.64 5.66
CA THR A 121 5.81 8.75 5.18
C THR A 121 6.41 7.53 4.48
N PHE A 122 5.99 6.35 4.89
CA PHE A 122 6.36 5.08 4.28
C PHE A 122 5.26 4.62 3.33
N PHE A 123 5.59 4.58 2.03
CA PHE A 123 4.69 4.18 0.95
C PHE A 123 4.96 2.74 0.54
N TYR A 124 3.91 1.96 0.34
CA TYR A 124 4.00 0.60 -0.18
C TYR A 124 2.70 0.17 -0.88
N ASN A 125 2.87 -0.47 -2.05
CA ASN A 125 1.78 -1.12 -2.75
C ASN A 125 1.42 -2.46 -2.13
N GLY A 126 0.34 -3.04 -2.61
CA GLY A 126 -0.22 -4.30 -2.16
C GLY A 126 0.13 -5.51 -3.03
N GLY A 127 -0.86 -6.00 -3.70
CA GLY A 127 -0.87 -7.26 -4.43
C GLY A 127 -1.64 -8.33 -3.62
N PRO A 128 -1.09 -9.12 -2.73
CA PRO A 128 0.32 -9.14 -2.27
C PRO A 128 1.30 -9.58 -3.37
N GLY A 129 2.51 -9.03 -3.31
CA GLY A 129 3.56 -9.34 -4.27
C GLY A 129 3.81 -8.27 -5.34
N SER A 130 3.30 -7.05 -5.17
CA SER A 130 3.61 -5.91 -6.02
C SER A 130 4.71 -5.03 -5.41
N ALA A 131 5.64 -4.55 -6.26
CA ALA A 131 6.59 -3.51 -5.90
C ALA A 131 5.88 -2.17 -5.74
N THR A 132 6.51 -1.21 -5.08
CA THR A 132 5.92 0.11 -4.79
C THR A 132 5.99 1.07 -5.98
N VAL A 133 6.24 0.56 -7.17
CA VAL A 133 6.39 1.33 -8.41
C VAL A 133 5.15 2.14 -8.79
N TRP A 134 3.95 1.61 -8.50
CA TRP A 134 2.68 2.27 -8.82
C TRP A 134 2.50 3.56 -8.03
N LEU A 135 2.62 3.47 -6.70
CA LEU A 135 2.63 4.64 -5.83
C LEU A 135 3.82 5.55 -6.13
N HIS A 136 5.00 5.01 -6.38
CA HIS A 136 6.21 5.80 -6.59
C HIS A 136 6.14 6.68 -7.84
N LEU A 137 5.83 6.08 -9.00
CA LEU A 137 5.81 6.77 -10.29
C LEU A 137 4.43 7.29 -10.69
N GLY A 138 3.37 6.93 -9.98
CA GLY A 138 2.01 7.34 -10.30
C GLY A 138 1.45 8.41 -9.38
N SER A 139 1.83 8.40 -8.09
CA SER A 139 1.16 9.20 -7.08
C SER A 139 1.92 10.49 -6.71
N PHE A 140 2.47 10.53 -5.52
CA PHE A 140 2.94 11.76 -4.86
C PHE A 140 4.46 11.85 -4.72
N GLY A 141 5.23 11.02 -5.45
CA GLY A 141 6.68 11.16 -5.60
C GLY A 141 7.07 12.49 -6.27
N PRO A 142 8.36 12.88 -6.28
CA PRO A 142 8.81 14.12 -6.93
C PRO A 142 8.64 14.14 -8.44
N LYS A 143 8.61 12.97 -9.08
CA LYS A 143 8.32 12.78 -10.50
C LYS A 143 7.21 11.74 -10.68
N ARG A 144 6.45 11.84 -11.77
CA ARG A 144 5.38 10.92 -12.09
C ARG A 144 5.25 10.64 -13.60
N LEU A 145 4.58 9.55 -13.91
CA LEU A 145 4.10 9.27 -15.26
C LEU A 145 2.80 10.03 -15.52
N ALA A 146 2.75 10.77 -16.63
CA ALA A 146 1.57 11.50 -17.08
C ALA A 146 0.65 10.56 -17.88
N THR A 147 -0.16 9.76 -17.18
CA THR A 147 -1.02 8.74 -17.78
C THR A 147 -2.23 9.32 -18.51
N ASN A 148 -2.73 10.47 -18.03
CA ASN A 148 -3.96 11.08 -18.50
C ASN A 148 -5.18 10.14 -18.37
N ALA A 149 -5.21 9.34 -17.29
CA ALA A 149 -6.32 8.43 -17.01
C ALA A 149 -7.65 9.21 -16.90
N PRO A 150 -8.76 8.62 -17.32
CA PRO A 150 -8.95 7.27 -17.87
C PRO A 150 -8.75 7.16 -19.40
N SER A 151 -8.16 8.16 -20.06
CA SER A 151 -7.95 8.13 -21.51
C SER A 151 -6.92 7.08 -21.90
N THR A 152 -7.30 6.14 -22.76
CA THR A 152 -6.42 5.12 -23.31
C THR A 152 -5.71 5.56 -24.59
N THR A 153 -5.83 6.85 -24.96
CA THR A 153 -5.21 7.41 -26.18
C THR A 153 -3.86 8.08 -25.93
N THR A 154 -3.45 8.20 -24.67
CA THR A 154 -2.13 8.76 -24.33
C THR A 154 -1.03 7.90 -24.93
N PRO A 155 -0.05 8.49 -25.65
CA PRO A 155 1.06 7.73 -26.21
C PRO A 155 1.87 7.01 -25.12
N THR A 156 2.26 5.77 -25.39
CA THR A 156 3.14 4.98 -24.50
C THR A 156 4.55 4.86 -25.13
N PRO A 157 5.64 4.84 -24.33
CA PRO A 157 5.63 5.06 -22.88
C PRO A 157 5.17 6.46 -22.51
N PHE A 158 4.53 6.60 -21.33
CA PHE A 158 4.05 7.89 -20.83
C PHE A 158 5.19 8.87 -20.59
N ALA A 159 4.90 10.17 -20.73
CA ALA A 159 5.84 11.21 -20.36
C ALA A 159 6.15 11.14 -18.85
N PHE A 160 7.44 11.14 -18.51
CA PHE A 160 7.91 11.19 -17.14
C PHE A 160 8.21 12.65 -16.76
N VAL A 161 7.42 13.22 -15.88
CA VAL A 161 7.38 14.67 -15.61
C VAL A 161 7.63 14.98 -14.15
N ASP A 162 8.03 16.22 -13.85
CA ASP A 162 8.04 16.74 -12.50
C ASP A 162 6.61 16.77 -11.94
N ASN A 163 6.46 16.39 -10.67
CA ASN A 163 5.16 16.24 -10.05
C ASN A 163 4.82 17.43 -9.15
N THR A 164 4.01 18.34 -9.64
CA THR A 164 3.53 19.50 -8.89
C THR A 164 2.59 19.15 -7.74
N GLU A 165 2.04 17.93 -7.74
CA GLU A 165 1.21 17.35 -6.68
C GLU A 165 2.02 16.46 -5.73
N SER A 166 3.36 16.52 -5.74
CA SER A 166 4.19 15.77 -4.79
C SER A 166 3.89 16.14 -3.34
N LEU A 167 3.89 15.14 -2.46
CA LEU A 167 3.81 15.34 -1.00
C LEU A 167 5.15 15.76 -0.38
N LEU A 168 6.20 15.95 -1.19
CA LEU A 168 7.50 16.39 -0.69
C LEU A 168 7.47 17.79 -0.07
N ASP A 169 6.45 18.59 -0.30
CA ASP A 169 6.25 19.88 0.37
C ASP A 169 5.84 19.73 1.85
N VAL A 170 5.19 18.64 2.23
CA VAL A 170 4.65 18.41 3.59
C VAL A 170 5.32 17.25 4.35
N SER A 171 5.96 16.31 3.68
CA SER A 171 6.59 15.11 4.28
C SER A 171 7.86 14.73 3.52
N ASP A 172 8.79 14.07 4.20
CA ASP A 172 9.78 13.24 3.51
C ASP A 172 9.12 11.92 3.11
N LEU A 173 9.51 11.36 1.96
CA LEU A 173 8.83 10.23 1.33
C LEU A 173 9.78 9.03 1.25
N VAL A 174 9.30 7.84 1.64
CA VAL A 174 10.07 6.59 1.60
C VAL A 174 9.22 5.54 0.90
N PHE A 175 9.57 5.22 -0.35
CA PHE A 175 8.93 4.17 -1.13
C PHE A 175 9.67 2.85 -0.91
N VAL A 176 8.96 1.81 -0.46
CA VAL A 176 9.54 0.57 0.05
C VAL A 176 8.97 -0.62 -0.69
N ASP A 177 9.82 -1.42 -1.33
CA ASP A 177 9.40 -2.66 -1.98
C ASP A 177 9.28 -3.82 -0.98
N ALA A 178 8.19 -4.57 -1.04
CA ALA A 178 7.99 -5.75 -0.21
C ALA A 178 8.99 -6.87 -0.56
N VAL A 179 9.27 -7.78 0.38
CA VAL A 179 10.20 -8.90 0.15
C VAL A 179 9.74 -9.79 -1.00
N GLY A 180 10.63 -9.99 -1.98
CA GLY A 180 10.34 -10.72 -3.22
C GLY A 180 9.74 -9.85 -4.32
N THR A 181 9.83 -8.52 -4.21
CA THR A 181 9.42 -7.55 -5.25
C THR A 181 10.49 -6.51 -5.46
N GLY A 182 10.46 -5.78 -6.57
CA GLY A 182 11.49 -4.81 -6.91
C GLY A 182 12.88 -5.43 -6.86
N PHE A 183 13.71 -4.95 -5.97
CA PHE A 183 15.01 -5.53 -5.61
C PHE A 183 15.08 -6.00 -4.15
N SER A 184 13.93 -6.09 -3.45
CA SER A 184 13.89 -6.59 -2.07
C SER A 184 13.95 -8.11 -2.03
N GLU A 185 14.81 -8.66 -1.16
CA GLU A 185 15.01 -10.11 -1.05
C GLU A 185 15.32 -10.51 0.40
N ALA A 186 14.88 -11.70 0.77
CA ALA A 186 15.20 -12.33 2.05
C ALA A 186 16.73 -12.52 2.22
N ILE A 187 17.19 -12.60 3.45
CA ILE A 187 18.59 -12.91 3.80
C ILE A 187 18.64 -14.30 4.44
N ALA A 188 19.60 -15.14 4.02
CA ALA A 188 19.77 -16.48 4.56
C ALA A 188 19.92 -16.47 6.10
N PRO A 189 19.28 -17.40 6.82
CA PRO A 189 18.65 -18.64 6.33
C PRO A 189 17.21 -18.47 5.83
N ASN A 190 16.62 -17.26 5.90
CA ASN A 190 15.27 -17.00 5.42
C ASN A 190 15.23 -17.06 3.88
N LEU A 191 14.05 -17.35 3.35
CA LEU A 191 13.72 -17.32 1.92
C LEU A 191 12.64 -16.27 1.69
N ASN A 192 12.46 -15.76 0.46
CA ASN A 192 11.40 -14.80 0.18
C ASN A 192 10.03 -15.28 0.69
N ARG A 193 9.68 -16.55 0.44
CA ARG A 193 8.42 -17.13 0.91
C ARG A 193 8.26 -17.19 2.43
N THR A 194 9.34 -17.02 3.21
CA THR A 194 9.25 -16.90 4.68
C THR A 194 8.43 -15.68 5.09
N PHE A 195 8.41 -14.66 4.24
CA PHE A 195 7.70 -13.39 4.46
C PHE A 195 6.40 -13.27 3.64
N TRP A 196 6.00 -14.33 2.91
CA TRP A 196 4.78 -14.34 2.11
C TRP A 196 3.57 -14.82 2.91
N GLY A 197 3.13 -13.98 3.80
CA GLY A 197 1.94 -14.20 4.64
C GLY A 197 1.56 -12.95 5.40
N THR A 198 0.30 -12.81 5.72
CA THR A 198 -0.30 -11.60 6.28
C THR A 198 0.43 -11.11 7.53
N ASP A 199 0.73 -12.00 8.47
CA ASP A 199 1.36 -11.61 9.73
C ASP A 199 2.87 -11.39 9.59
N VAL A 200 3.55 -12.28 8.89
CA VAL A 200 5.02 -12.23 8.73
C VAL A 200 5.47 -11.07 7.85
N ASP A 201 4.66 -10.69 6.85
CA ASP A 201 4.86 -9.51 6.02
C ASP A 201 4.78 -8.22 6.85
N ALA A 202 3.73 -8.06 7.66
CA ALA A 202 3.61 -6.90 8.54
C ALA A 202 4.73 -6.83 9.60
N GLN A 203 5.17 -7.98 10.12
CA GLN A 203 6.27 -8.06 11.09
C GLN A 203 7.61 -7.60 10.49
N VAL A 204 7.97 -8.09 9.30
CA VAL A 204 9.24 -7.70 8.67
C VAL A 204 9.21 -6.23 8.21
N PHE A 205 8.04 -5.69 7.81
CA PHE A 205 7.86 -4.26 7.56
C PHE A 205 8.03 -3.43 8.84
N ARG A 206 7.52 -3.90 10.00
CA ARG A 206 7.77 -3.25 11.31
C ARG A 206 9.26 -3.13 11.57
N ASP A 207 10.01 -4.21 11.36
CA ASP A 207 11.45 -4.25 11.62
C ASP A 207 12.23 -3.31 10.69
N PHE A 208 11.83 -3.23 9.42
CA PHE A 208 12.35 -2.23 8.48
C PHE A 208 12.03 -0.80 8.93
N VAL A 209 10.77 -0.48 9.23
CA VAL A 209 10.35 0.88 9.62
C VAL A 209 11.07 1.34 10.88
N MET A 210 11.12 0.48 11.90
CA MET A 210 11.81 0.82 13.15
C MET A 210 13.30 1.05 12.93
N ARG A 211 13.95 0.23 12.11
CA ARG A 211 15.36 0.44 11.76
C ARG A 211 15.57 1.70 10.95
N TYR A 212 14.73 1.98 9.95
CA TYR A 212 14.81 3.22 9.18
C TYR A 212 14.68 4.45 10.06
N VAL A 213 13.72 4.43 10.99
CA VAL A 213 13.52 5.50 11.99
C VAL A 213 14.77 5.71 12.86
N ALA A 214 15.40 4.61 13.29
CA ALA A 214 16.60 4.67 14.15
C ALA A 214 17.82 5.21 13.39
N VAL A 215 18.14 4.62 12.23
CA VAL A 215 19.37 4.97 11.48
C VAL A 215 19.31 6.35 10.84
N ASN A 216 18.12 6.86 10.54
CA ASN A 216 17.91 8.17 9.93
C ASN A 216 17.52 9.26 10.94
N GLY A 217 17.60 9.00 12.26
CA GLY A 217 17.32 9.99 13.31
C GLY A 217 15.86 10.48 13.31
N ARG A 218 14.89 9.61 12.95
CA ARG A 218 13.47 9.99 12.77
C ARG A 218 12.59 9.67 13.99
N ALA A 219 13.20 9.38 15.16
CA ALA A 219 12.45 8.97 16.36
C ALA A 219 11.36 9.99 16.76
N SER A 220 11.68 11.29 16.73
CA SER A 220 10.76 12.38 17.07
C SER A 220 9.93 12.90 15.89
N SER A 221 10.19 12.46 14.63
CA SER A 221 9.38 12.84 13.47
C SER A 221 7.93 12.41 13.63
N PRO A 222 6.95 13.20 13.18
CA PRO A 222 5.64 12.67 12.83
C PRO A 222 5.79 11.57 11.77
N LYS A 223 5.18 10.41 11.98
CA LYS A 223 5.34 9.21 11.14
C LYS A 223 4.03 8.77 10.55
N PHE A 224 4.04 8.50 9.24
CA PHE A 224 2.86 8.10 8.50
C PHE A 224 3.11 6.81 7.73
N LEU A 225 2.08 5.97 7.61
CA LEU A 225 2.01 4.85 6.69
C LEU A 225 1.09 5.22 5.53
N PHE A 226 1.45 4.82 4.32
CA PHE A 226 0.64 4.98 3.12
C PHE A 226 0.60 3.64 2.39
N GLY A 227 -0.45 2.87 2.63
CA GLY A 227 -0.65 1.56 2.02
C GLY A 227 -1.75 1.59 0.97
N GLU A 228 -1.54 0.89 -0.15
CA GLU A 228 -2.54 0.73 -1.20
C GLU A 228 -2.94 -0.72 -1.36
N SER A 229 -4.26 -0.96 -1.59
CA SER A 229 -4.79 -2.29 -1.87
C SER A 229 -4.49 -3.27 -0.72
N TYR A 230 -3.87 -4.43 -0.95
CA TYR A 230 -3.35 -5.30 0.12
C TYR A 230 -2.39 -4.56 1.09
N GLY A 231 -1.78 -3.46 0.67
CA GLY A 231 -1.03 -2.60 1.58
C GLY A 231 -1.86 -2.04 2.75
N THR A 232 -3.19 -2.04 2.66
CA THR A 232 -4.07 -1.52 3.72
C THR A 232 -4.29 -2.51 4.88
N PRO A 233 -4.55 -3.83 4.69
CA PRO A 233 -4.45 -4.78 5.79
C PRO A 233 -3.04 -4.83 6.39
N ARG A 234 -1.97 -4.76 5.56
CA ARG A 234 -0.61 -4.59 6.07
C ARG A 234 -0.52 -3.36 6.98
N SER A 235 -1.04 -2.20 6.57
CA SER A 235 -1.00 -0.96 7.37
C SER A 235 -1.70 -1.12 8.72
N SER A 236 -2.86 -1.78 8.75
CA SER A 236 -3.63 -1.98 9.98
C SER A 236 -2.88 -2.85 10.99
N ILE A 237 -2.29 -3.96 10.54
CA ILE A 237 -1.48 -4.82 11.40
C ILE A 237 -0.17 -4.11 11.79
N LEU A 238 0.51 -3.49 10.81
CA LEU A 238 1.78 -2.82 11.01
C LEU A 238 1.68 -1.66 12.01
N VAL A 239 0.64 -0.83 11.92
CA VAL A 239 0.46 0.27 12.88
C VAL A 239 0.21 -0.25 14.29
N ASN A 240 -0.55 -1.33 14.45
CA ASN A 240 -0.74 -1.99 15.75
C ASN A 240 0.58 -2.53 16.33
N LEU A 241 1.40 -3.16 15.50
CA LEU A 241 2.72 -3.65 15.88
C LEU A 241 3.68 -2.51 16.25
N LEU A 242 3.70 -1.42 15.49
CA LEU A 242 4.54 -0.25 15.75
C LEU A 242 4.15 0.47 17.04
N GLU A 243 2.85 0.69 17.28
CA GLU A 243 2.36 1.28 18.54
C GLU A 243 2.72 0.39 19.73
N SER A 244 2.51 -0.93 19.61
CA SER A 244 2.88 -1.90 20.65
C SER A 244 4.38 -1.91 20.94
N ALA A 245 5.19 -1.69 19.90
CA ALA A 245 6.65 -1.54 19.99
C ALA A 245 7.09 -0.18 20.56
N GLY A 246 6.15 0.72 20.84
CA GLY A 246 6.45 2.07 21.32
C GLY A 246 6.95 3.03 20.23
N THR A 247 6.85 2.64 18.96
CA THR A 247 7.08 3.52 17.80
C THR A 247 5.77 4.20 17.44
N GLN A 248 5.54 5.35 18.07
CA GLN A 248 4.28 6.07 17.91
C GLN A 248 4.11 6.61 16.50
N MET A 249 2.97 6.29 15.86
CA MET A 249 2.57 6.77 14.55
C MET A 249 1.68 8.00 14.67
N THR A 250 1.68 8.84 13.64
CA THR A 250 0.84 10.04 13.58
C THR A 250 -0.40 9.79 12.76
N GLY A 251 -0.25 9.10 11.63
CA GLY A 251 -1.39 8.80 10.78
C GLY A 251 -1.16 7.60 9.87
N VAL A 252 -2.26 7.12 9.31
CA VAL A 252 -2.30 6.03 8.33
C VAL A 252 -3.16 6.49 7.16
N VAL A 253 -2.62 6.41 5.95
CA VAL A 253 -3.37 6.57 4.70
C VAL A 253 -3.69 5.19 4.15
N LEU A 254 -4.97 4.95 3.94
CA LEU A 254 -5.54 3.72 3.40
C LEU A 254 -6.07 4.01 1.99
N GLN A 255 -5.26 3.71 0.99
CA GLN A 255 -5.59 3.90 -0.41
C GLN A 255 -6.29 2.66 -0.97
N SER A 256 -7.54 2.81 -1.46
CA SER A 256 -8.31 1.74 -2.12
C SER A 256 -8.29 0.44 -1.31
N SER A 257 -8.95 0.48 -0.14
CA SER A 257 -8.75 -0.48 0.94
C SER A 257 -9.45 -1.83 0.74
N ILE A 258 -8.80 -2.89 1.25
CA ILE A 258 -9.41 -4.19 1.53
C ILE A 258 -9.08 -4.61 2.98
N LEU A 259 -9.70 -3.95 3.95
CA LEU A 259 -9.42 -4.19 5.39
C LEU A 259 -9.91 -5.56 5.87
N ASN A 260 -10.98 -6.04 5.27
CA ASN A 260 -11.57 -7.33 5.57
C ASN A 260 -11.85 -8.09 4.26
N TYR A 261 -11.07 -9.14 4.02
CA TYR A 261 -11.29 -10.00 2.87
C TYR A 261 -12.65 -10.71 2.91
N ASN A 262 -13.17 -10.98 4.10
CA ASN A 262 -14.44 -11.68 4.30
C ASN A 262 -15.67 -10.84 3.94
N SER A 263 -15.54 -9.54 3.72
CA SER A 263 -16.63 -8.66 3.30
C SER A 263 -16.64 -8.42 1.78
N ASN A 264 -15.59 -8.81 1.03
CA ASN A 264 -15.45 -8.56 -0.39
C ASN A 264 -15.88 -9.77 -1.24
N CYS A 265 -17.00 -9.66 -1.96
CA CYS A 265 -17.51 -10.76 -2.79
C CYS A 265 -16.63 -11.07 -4.02
N GLY A 266 -15.80 -10.14 -4.48
CA GLY A 266 -14.85 -10.41 -5.57
C GLY A 266 -13.80 -11.46 -5.21
N VAL A 267 -13.67 -11.76 -3.91
CA VAL A 267 -12.72 -12.74 -3.37
C VAL A 267 -13.34 -14.15 -3.29
N PHE A 268 -14.67 -14.27 -3.18
CA PHE A 268 -15.39 -15.53 -2.94
C PHE A 268 -16.37 -15.87 -4.05
N ASP A 269 -16.88 -17.10 -4.02
CA ASP A 269 -17.99 -17.50 -4.87
C ASP A 269 -19.28 -16.79 -4.44
N THR A 270 -20.03 -16.27 -5.40
CA THR A 270 -21.27 -15.49 -5.20
C THR A 270 -22.41 -16.26 -4.52
N VAL A 271 -22.28 -17.58 -4.39
CA VAL A 271 -23.24 -18.41 -3.63
C VAL A 271 -23.05 -18.31 -2.12
N THR A 272 -21.96 -17.70 -1.65
CA THR A 272 -21.60 -17.65 -0.22
C THR A 272 -21.68 -16.26 0.38
N ILE A 273 -21.63 -15.21 -0.44
CA ILE A 273 -21.58 -13.81 -0.01
C ILE A 273 -22.36 -12.91 -0.97
N SER A 274 -23.01 -11.87 -0.44
CA SER A 274 -23.71 -10.87 -1.25
C SER A 274 -22.73 -9.83 -1.81
N CYS A 275 -22.86 -9.54 -3.11
CA CYS A 275 -22.07 -8.52 -3.82
C CYS A 275 -22.66 -7.11 -3.72
N TYR A 276 -23.52 -6.85 -2.74
CA TYR A 276 -24.24 -5.57 -2.65
C TYR A 276 -23.32 -4.34 -2.63
N ALA A 277 -22.14 -4.47 -2.03
CA ALA A 277 -21.20 -3.36 -1.88
C ALA A 277 -20.56 -2.91 -3.22
N TYR A 278 -20.66 -3.73 -4.27
CA TYR A 278 -20.22 -3.36 -5.62
C TYR A 278 -21.23 -2.50 -6.38
N VAL A 279 -22.53 -2.55 -6.03
CA VAL A 279 -23.58 -1.85 -6.79
C VAL A 279 -23.34 -0.35 -6.92
N PRO A 280 -22.90 0.39 -5.90
CA PRO A 280 -22.54 1.80 -6.07
C PRO A 280 -21.41 2.03 -7.09
N SER A 281 -20.35 1.20 -7.09
CA SER A 281 -19.28 1.29 -8.10
C SER A 281 -19.78 0.93 -9.50
N TYR A 282 -20.66 -0.08 -9.64
CA TYR A 282 -21.29 -0.40 -10.93
C TYR A 282 -22.12 0.77 -11.47
N ALA A 283 -22.86 1.44 -10.58
CA ALA A 283 -23.65 2.61 -10.96
C ALA A 283 -22.74 3.80 -11.37
N ALA A 284 -21.61 4.00 -10.69
CA ALA A 284 -20.64 5.02 -11.05
C ALA A 284 -20.03 4.75 -12.45
N VAL A 285 -19.63 3.52 -12.71
CA VAL A 285 -19.10 3.10 -14.03
C VAL A 285 -20.15 3.23 -15.12
N GLY A 286 -21.38 2.77 -14.87
CA GLY A 286 -22.50 2.92 -15.81
C GLY A 286 -22.81 4.39 -16.12
N ALA A 287 -22.77 5.26 -15.12
CA ALA A 287 -22.98 6.71 -15.29
C ALA A 287 -21.86 7.35 -16.13
N TRP A 288 -20.60 7.00 -15.87
CA TRP A 288 -19.46 7.47 -16.67
C TRP A 288 -19.59 7.08 -18.15
N LEU A 289 -19.99 5.84 -18.41
CA LEU A 289 -20.17 5.31 -19.77
C LEU A 289 -21.49 5.78 -20.45
N GLY A 290 -22.32 6.57 -19.74
CA GLY A 290 -23.59 7.08 -20.27
C GLY A 290 -24.66 6.01 -20.45
N LEU A 291 -24.58 4.91 -19.71
CA LEU A 291 -25.48 3.74 -19.84
C LEU A 291 -26.67 3.78 -18.86
N VAL A 292 -26.66 4.64 -17.85
CA VAL A 292 -27.69 4.73 -16.81
C VAL A 292 -28.92 5.55 -17.27
N THR A 293 -30.09 5.26 -16.70
CA THR A 293 -31.35 5.94 -17.03
C THR A 293 -32.10 6.32 -15.76
N PRO A 294 -32.36 7.61 -15.48
CA PRO A 294 -31.97 8.78 -16.29
C PRO A 294 -30.47 9.04 -16.27
N PRO A 295 -29.90 9.72 -17.28
CA PRO A 295 -28.47 10.02 -17.33
C PRO A 295 -28.00 10.80 -16.08
N GLN A 296 -26.85 10.40 -15.53
CA GLN A 296 -26.23 11.04 -14.37
C GLN A 296 -24.92 11.72 -14.81
N PRO A 297 -24.86 13.07 -14.78
CA PRO A 297 -23.61 13.77 -15.07
C PRO A 297 -22.52 13.47 -14.02
N VAL A 298 -21.26 13.41 -14.42
CA VAL A 298 -20.10 13.16 -13.54
C VAL A 298 -20.09 14.12 -12.35
N ALA A 299 -20.39 15.42 -12.56
CA ALA A 299 -20.47 16.41 -11.49
C ALA A 299 -21.52 16.11 -10.41
N GLN A 300 -22.47 15.22 -10.68
CA GLN A 300 -23.51 14.78 -9.73
C GLN A 300 -23.19 13.40 -9.10
N LEU A 301 -22.04 12.83 -9.41
CA LEU A 301 -21.64 11.50 -8.91
C LEU A 301 -21.74 11.35 -7.38
N PRO A 302 -21.27 12.33 -6.55
CA PRO A 302 -21.45 12.23 -5.09
C PRO A 302 -22.93 12.13 -4.66
N ALA A 303 -23.82 12.92 -5.28
CA ALA A 303 -25.24 12.88 -4.99
C ALA A 303 -25.88 11.56 -5.46
N TYR A 304 -25.45 11.05 -6.60
CA TYR A 304 -25.90 9.74 -7.11
C TYR A 304 -25.46 8.60 -6.18
N MET A 305 -24.23 8.60 -5.73
CA MET A 305 -23.74 7.62 -4.76
C MET A 305 -24.46 7.71 -3.41
N ALA A 306 -24.91 8.89 -3.00
CA ALA A 306 -25.75 9.04 -1.81
C ALA A 306 -27.11 8.32 -1.91
N LEU A 307 -27.62 8.14 -3.13
CA LEU A 307 -28.81 7.32 -3.40
C LEU A 307 -28.49 5.84 -3.50
N MET A 308 -27.35 5.50 -4.15
CA MET A 308 -27.00 4.10 -4.41
C MET A 308 -26.57 3.33 -3.17
N ARG A 309 -25.92 3.96 -2.19
CA ARG A 309 -25.53 3.33 -0.93
C ARG A 309 -26.72 2.72 -0.17
N PRO A 310 -27.77 3.50 0.21
CA PRO A 310 -28.92 2.94 0.90
C PRO A 310 -29.73 1.98 0.01
N TYR A 311 -29.75 2.17 -1.31
CA TYR A 311 -30.37 1.21 -2.21
C TYR A 311 -29.66 -0.14 -2.17
N ALA A 312 -28.34 -0.15 -2.25
CA ALA A 312 -27.54 -1.37 -2.18
C ALA A 312 -27.74 -2.13 -0.86
N SER A 313 -27.70 -1.43 0.29
CA SER A 313 -27.80 -2.08 1.61
C SER A 313 -29.22 -2.40 2.05
N ASN A 314 -30.23 -1.55 1.74
CA ASN A 314 -31.59 -1.70 2.29
C ASN A 314 -32.56 -2.38 1.32
N VAL A 315 -32.24 -2.41 0.02
CA VAL A 315 -33.11 -3.00 -1.01
C VAL A 315 -32.45 -4.21 -1.66
N TYR A 316 -31.25 -4.03 -2.21
CA TYR A 316 -30.58 -5.08 -2.98
C TYR A 316 -30.01 -6.20 -2.10
N ASP A 317 -29.28 -5.90 -1.03
CA ASP A 317 -28.70 -6.94 -0.16
C ASP A 317 -29.76 -7.88 0.46
N PRO A 318 -30.89 -7.39 1.03
CA PRO A 318 -31.96 -8.29 1.47
C PRO A 318 -32.54 -9.15 0.34
N ALA A 319 -32.68 -8.59 -0.88
CA ALA A 319 -33.18 -9.34 -2.02
C ALA A 319 -32.20 -10.42 -2.50
N VAL A 320 -30.87 -10.13 -2.47
CA VAL A 320 -29.82 -11.13 -2.78
C VAL A 320 -29.85 -12.25 -1.74
N ARG A 321 -29.95 -11.94 -0.45
CA ARG A 321 -30.03 -12.96 0.60
C ARG A 321 -31.27 -13.85 0.44
N ALA A 322 -32.41 -13.26 0.08
CA ALA A 322 -33.62 -14.02 -0.22
C ALA A 322 -33.46 -14.90 -1.50
N TRP A 323 -32.76 -14.38 -2.53
CA TRP A 323 -32.46 -15.13 -3.74
C TRP A 323 -31.52 -16.31 -3.44
N MET A 324 -30.48 -16.11 -2.65
CA MET A 324 -29.57 -17.18 -2.18
C MET A 324 -30.33 -18.26 -1.38
N ALA A 325 -31.44 -17.88 -0.73
CA ALA A 325 -32.34 -18.81 -0.02
C ALA A 325 -33.42 -19.43 -0.95
N GLY A 326 -33.37 -19.19 -2.27
CA GLY A 326 -34.22 -19.79 -3.27
C GLY A 326 -35.45 -18.94 -3.68
N THR A 327 -35.52 -17.67 -3.27
CA THR A 327 -36.61 -16.75 -3.70
C THR A 327 -36.24 -16.08 -5.02
N ALA A 328 -37.14 -16.12 -6.02
CA ALA A 328 -36.88 -15.43 -7.27
C ALA A 328 -36.79 -13.90 -7.08
N PRO A 329 -35.91 -13.20 -7.82
CA PRO A 329 -35.75 -11.77 -7.70
C PRO A 329 -36.99 -11.02 -8.22
N SER A 330 -37.34 -9.91 -7.57
CA SER A 330 -38.42 -9.02 -8.01
C SER A 330 -38.08 -8.34 -9.35
N GLY A 331 -38.99 -8.38 -10.33
CA GLY A 331 -38.83 -7.69 -11.61
C GLY A 331 -38.61 -6.18 -11.45
N THR A 332 -39.19 -5.56 -10.40
CA THR A 332 -38.96 -4.13 -10.07
C THR A 332 -37.51 -3.86 -9.69
N ILE A 333 -36.90 -4.72 -8.84
CA ILE A 333 -35.51 -4.58 -8.45
C ILE A 333 -34.58 -4.79 -9.65
N VAL A 334 -34.86 -5.81 -10.48
CA VAL A 334 -34.06 -6.06 -11.69
C VAL A 334 -34.10 -4.86 -12.66
N THR A 335 -35.30 -4.27 -12.87
CA THR A 335 -35.48 -3.10 -13.72
C THR A 335 -34.73 -1.88 -13.18
N GLN A 336 -34.79 -1.67 -11.87
CA GLN A 336 -34.09 -0.57 -11.22
C GLN A 336 -32.56 -0.73 -11.32
N LEU A 337 -32.04 -1.94 -11.03
CA LEU A 337 -30.61 -2.23 -11.19
C LEU A 337 -30.12 -2.01 -12.62
N ALA A 338 -30.93 -2.43 -13.61
CA ALA A 338 -30.61 -2.20 -15.02
C ALA A 338 -30.53 -0.70 -15.35
N ALA A 339 -31.49 0.08 -14.85
CA ALA A 339 -31.52 1.53 -15.04
C ALA A 339 -30.33 2.22 -14.36
N ASP A 340 -29.99 1.82 -13.13
CA ASP A 340 -28.97 2.46 -12.31
C ASP A 340 -27.54 2.06 -12.69
N THR A 341 -27.31 0.89 -13.28
CA THR A 341 -25.96 0.40 -13.57
C THR A 341 -25.63 0.33 -15.06
N GLY A 342 -26.64 0.44 -15.93
CA GLY A 342 -26.49 0.26 -17.37
C GLY A 342 -26.37 -1.21 -17.83
N MET A 343 -26.21 -2.15 -16.90
CA MET A 343 -26.22 -3.59 -17.22
C MET A 343 -27.63 -4.04 -17.57
N SER A 344 -27.77 -4.86 -18.63
CA SER A 344 -29.11 -5.29 -19.11
C SER A 344 -29.93 -6.02 -18.04
N ALA A 345 -31.26 -5.83 -18.06
CA ALA A 345 -32.16 -6.53 -17.16
C ALA A 345 -32.08 -8.07 -17.32
N GLY A 346 -31.77 -8.55 -18.54
CA GLY A 346 -31.52 -9.98 -18.78
C GLY A 346 -30.33 -10.52 -18.01
N ASN A 347 -29.22 -9.78 -18.00
CA ASN A 347 -28.03 -10.14 -17.25
C ASN A 347 -28.30 -10.09 -15.74
N TRP A 348 -28.96 -9.04 -15.23
CA TRP A 348 -29.37 -8.97 -13.83
C TRP A 348 -30.32 -10.10 -13.41
N SER A 349 -31.20 -10.55 -14.30
CA SER A 349 -32.09 -11.68 -14.01
C SER A 349 -31.33 -13.01 -13.95
N ALA A 350 -30.33 -13.19 -14.81
CA ALA A 350 -29.52 -14.42 -14.88
C ALA A 350 -28.47 -14.50 -13.78
N HIS A 351 -27.90 -13.36 -13.40
CA HIS A 351 -26.82 -13.22 -12.41
C HIS A 351 -27.23 -12.18 -11.37
N PHE A 352 -28.26 -12.50 -10.57
CA PHE A 352 -28.84 -11.54 -9.63
C PHE A 352 -27.84 -11.10 -8.54
N ASN A 353 -27.03 -12.00 -8.00
CA ASN A 353 -25.88 -11.65 -7.18
C ASN A 353 -24.65 -11.46 -8.08
N MET A 354 -24.58 -10.31 -8.75
CA MET A 354 -23.60 -10.04 -9.80
C MET A 354 -22.21 -9.78 -9.21
N ASP A 355 -21.27 -10.66 -9.53
CA ASP A 355 -19.86 -10.47 -9.19
C ASP A 355 -19.18 -9.46 -10.13
N PRO A 356 -18.05 -8.85 -9.69
CA PRO A 356 -17.35 -7.86 -10.50
C PRO A 356 -16.78 -8.43 -11.80
N GLY A 357 -16.44 -9.72 -11.86
CA GLY A 357 -15.96 -10.37 -13.08
C GLY A 357 -17.03 -10.44 -14.13
N TYR A 358 -18.25 -10.84 -13.75
CA TYR A 358 -19.37 -10.87 -14.70
C TYR A 358 -19.74 -9.45 -15.18
N PHE A 359 -19.73 -8.47 -14.28
CA PHE A 359 -19.98 -7.07 -14.64
C PHE A 359 -18.93 -6.54 -15.63
N HIS A 360 -17.65 -6.76 -15.34
CA HIS A 360 -16.50 -6.44 -16.18
C HIS A 360 -16.66 -7.01 -17.61
N ASP A 361 -17.05 -8.27 -17.71
CA ASP A 361 -17.12 -9.00 -18.98
C ASP A 361 -18.32 -8.64 -19.84
N ASN A 362 -19.43 -8.15 -19.25
CA ASN A 362 -20.73 -8.09 -19.92
C ASN A 362 -21.40 -6.71 -19.92
N LEU A 363 -20.82 -5.68 -19.27
CA LEU A 363 -21.42 -4.33 -19.26
C LEU A 363 -21.48 -3.75 -20.67
N VAL A 364 -20.38 -3.83 -21.44
CA VAL A 364 -20.28 -3.30 -22.80
C VAL A 364 -20.17 -4.44 -23.79
N PRO A 365 -21.19 -4.69 -24.63
CA PRO A 365 -21.20 -5.81 -25.56
C PRO A 365 -19.95 -5.84 -26.47
N GLY A 366 -19.28 -6.99 -26.55
CA GLY A 366 -18.09 -7.18 -27.38
C GLY A 366 -16.80 -6.56 -26.83
N SER A 367 -16.83 -5.99 -25.64
CA SER A 367 -15.71 -5.34 -24.98
C SER A 367 -15.50 -5.90 -23.57
N VAL A 368 -14.42 -5.48 -22.92
CA VAL A 368 -14.16 -5.60 -21.49
C VAL A 368 -13.93 -4.21 -20.91
N ILE A 369 -14.27 -4.02 -19.66
CA ILE A 369 -13.94 -2.80 -18.92
C ILE A 369 -12.76 -3.06 -17.97
N GLY A 370 -12.13 -2.04 -17.42
CA GLY A 370 -11.03 -2.21 -16.46
C GLY A 370 -11.53 -2.64 -15.06
N PHE A 371 -10.78 -3.52 -14.39
CA PHE A 371 -10.99 -3.80 -12.97
C PHE A 371 -10.44 -2.67 -12.09
N TYR A 372 -9.21 -2.22 -12.39
CA TYR A 372 -8.58 -1.12 -11.67
C TYR A 372 -9.25 0.23 -11.98
N ASP A 373 -9.78 0.40 -13.17
CA ASP A 373 -10.57 1.59 -13.53
C ASP A 373 -11.68 1.21 -14.52
N GLY A 374 -12.91 1.07 -14.01
CA GLY A 374 -14.07 0.67 -14.77
C GLY A 374 -14.47 1.64 -15.89
N ARG A 375 -13.86 2.82 -15.95
CA ARG A 375 -14.05 3.81 -17.03
C ARG A 375 -13.29 3.44 -18.30
N MET A 376 -12.27 2.60 -18.21
CA MET A 376 -11.47 2.14 -19.34
C MET A 376 -12.16 0.98 -20.04
N VAL A 377 -12.33 1.09 -21.35
CA VAL A 377 -13.01 0.08 -22.16
C VAL A 377 -12.11 -0.34 -23.31
N ALA A 378 -12.01 -1.64 -23.56
CA ALA A 378 -11.32 -2.19 -24.71
C ALA A 378 -12.16 -3.21 -25.45
N GLN A 379 -12.18 -3.13 -26.79
CA GLN A 379 -12.84 -4.14 -27.62
C GLN A 379 -12.04 -5.45 -27.52
N ARG A 380 -12.74 -6.57 -27.32
CA ARG A 380 -12.12 -7.90 -27.27
C ARG A 380 -11.33 -8.19 -28.54
N GLY A 381 -10.16 -8.78 -28.37
CA GLY A 381 -9.24 -9.08 -29.46
C GLY A 381 -8.31 -7.93 -29.87
N THR A 382 -8.42 -6.75 -29.24
CA THR A 382 -7.45 -5.66 -29.42
C THR A 382 -6.26 -5.82 -28.43
N PRO A 383 -5.08 -5.20 -28.73
CA PRO A 383 -3.94 -5.25 -27.82
C PRO A 383 -4.25 -4.76 -26.40
N LEU A 384 -5.11 -3.74 -26.25
CA LEU A 384 -5.48 -3.19 -24.94
C LEU A 384 -6.29 -4.19 -24.10
N ALA A 385 -6.98 -5.15 -24.72
CA ALA A 385 -7.71 -6.22 -24.04
C ALA A 385 -6.88 -7.52 -23.91
N ALA A 386 -5.57 -7.48 -24.16
CA ALA A 386 -4.73 -8.68 -24.22
C ALA A 386 -4.66 -9.43 -22.88
N ASP A 387 -4.68 -8.70 -21.77
CA ASP A 387 -4.61 -9.24 -20.41
C ASP A 387 -5.98 -9.32 -19.73
N ASP A 388 -7.07 -9.23 -20.52
CA ASP A 388 -8.46 -9.16 -20.03
C ASP A 388 -8.75 -7.97 -19.07
N ASP A 389 -7.81 -7.07 -18.87
CA ASP A 389 -7.99 -5.84 -18.09
C ASP A 389 -7.33 -4.66 -18.81
N PRO A 390 -8.10 -3.81 -19.50
CA PRO A 390 -7.55 -2.68 -20.25
C PRO A 390 -6.82 -1.66 -19.36
N SER A 391 -7.20 -1.50 -18.11
CA SER A 391 -6.52 -0.60 -17.20
C SER A 391 -5.13 -1.12 -16.83
N SER A 392 -5.00 -2.38 -16.49
CA SER A 392 -3.73 -3.04 -16.21
C SER A 392 -2.81 -3.06 -17.45
N THR A 393 -3.33 -3.51 -18.59
CA THR A 393 -2.58 -3.55 -19.87
C THR A 393 -2.04 -2.17 -20.25
N PHE A 394 -2.80 -1.11 -20.01
CA PHE A 394 -2.41 0.25 -20.39
C PHE A 394 -1.24 0.79 -19.59
N TYR A 395 -1.12 0.44 -18.29
CA TYR A 395 -0.11 1.01 -17.41
C TYR A 395 1.19 0.20 -17.33
N ASN A 396 1.12 -1.13 -17.34
CA ASN A 396 2.21 -2.02 -16.92
C ASN A 396 3.57 -1.74 -17.58
N ASP A 397 3.61 -1.67 -18.90
CA ASP A 397 4.88 -1.54 -19.65
C ASP A 397 5.57 -0.19 -19.39
N SER A 398 4.78 0.89 -19.25
CA SER A 398 5.33 2.22 -18.99
C SER A 398 5.95 2.33 -17.60
N PHE A 399 5.28 1.75 -16.58
CA PHE A 399 5.80 1.75 -15.21
C PHE A 399 7.06 0.90 -15.09
N SER A 400 7.07 -0.32 -15.65
CA SER A 400 8.21 -1.23 -15.59
C SER A 400 9.45 -0.70 -16.31
N SER A 401 9.28 -0.07 -17.48
CA SER A 401 10.40 0.51 -18.24
C SER A 401 10.91 1.81 -17.63
N THR A 402 10.01 2.65 -17.10
CA THR A 402 10.39 3.95 -16.54
C THR A 402 11.16 3.80 -15.23
N ILE A 403 10.79 2.87 -14.33
CA ILE A 403 11.50 2.72 -13.05
C ILE A 403 12.97 2.38 -13.29
N VAL A 404 13.28 1.48 -14.22
CA VAL A 404 14.66 1.07 -14.53
C VAL A 404 15.48 2.25 -15.08
N SER A 405 14.90 3.02 -16.01
CA SER A 405 15.57 4.19 -16.58
C SER A 405 15.73 5.32 -15.55
N TYR A 406 14.76 5.53 -14.67
CA TYR A 406 14.82 6.54 -13.61
C TYR A 406 15.90 6.21 -12.58
N LEU A 407 15.96 4.95 -12.13
CA LEU A 407 17.01 4.48 -11.20
C LEU A 407 18.41 4.72 -11.76
N SER A 408 18.65 4.37 -13.03
CA SER A 408 19.98 4.47 -13.64
C SER A 408 20.37 5.89 -14.01
N ASN A 409 19.47 6.66 -14.63
CA ASN A 409 19.81 7.94 -15.26
C ASN A 409 19.72 9.13 -14.29
N ASP A 410 18.69 9.13 -13.43
CA ASP A 410 18.41 10.25 -12.52
C ASP A 410 18.92 9.98 -11.10
N LEU A 411 18.72 8.75 -10.60
CA LEU A 411 19.04 8.38 -9.22
C LEU A 411 20.41 7.71 -9.09
N HIS A 412 21.10 7.46 -10.18
CA HIS A 412 22.46 6.92 -10.28
C HIS A 412 22.64 5.56 -9.55
N TYR A 413 21.60 4.75 -9.55
CA TYR A 413 21.62 3.39 -9.00
C TYR A 413 21.44 2.37 -10.13
N THR A 414 22.35 1.41 -10.20
CA THR A 414 22.29 0.30 -11.17
C THR A 414 22.55 -1.03 -10.49
N THR A 415 21.95 -2.10 -11.00
CA THR A 415 22.16 -3.50 -10.58
C THR A 415 22.02 -4.42 -11.80
N PRO A 416 22.67 -5.59 -11.84
CA PRO A 416 22.48 -6.57 -12.90
C PRO A 416 21.10 -7.25 -12.88
N SER A 417 20.30 -7.01 -11.85
CA SER A 417 19.00 -7.66 -11.63
C SER A 417 17.89 -7.00 -12.44
N THR A 418 16.83 -7.75 -12.73
CA THR A 418 15.57 -7.24 -13.27
C THR A 418 14.71 -6.69 -12.13
N TYR A 419 14.18 -5.48 -12.28
CA TYR A 419 13.21 -4.95 -11.32
C TYR A 419 11.86 -5.65 -11.50
N THR A 420 11.43 -6.39 -10.48
CA THR A 420 10.19 -7.17 -10.52
C THR A 420 9.02 -6.32 -10.03
N ILE A 421 8.21 -5.81 -10.93
CA ILE A 421 7.04 -4.98 -10.58
C ILE A 421 5.93 -5.79 -9.90
N SER A 422 5.78 -7.08 -10.28
CA SER A 422 4.85 -8.02 -9.68
C SER A 422 5.46 -9.40 -9.62
N SER A 423 5.38 -10.05 -8.48
CA SER A 423 5.81 -11.43 -8.28
C SER A 423 4.60 -12.37 -8.20
N ASN A 424 4.86 -13.67 -8.24
CA ASN A 424 3.83 -14.69 -8.09
C ASN A 424 3.50 -15.02 -6.61
N ALA A 425 3.91 -14.19 -5.67
CA ALA A 425 3.73 -14.41 -4.23
C ALA A 425 2.27 -14.66 -3.85
N ILE A 426 1.33 -13.96 -4.49
CA ILE A 426 -0.12 -14.10 -4.24
C ILE A 426 -0.61 -15.55 -4.36
N ASN A 427 -0.01 -16.36 -5.24
CA ASN A 427 -0.43 -17.74 -5.49
C ASN A 427 -0.15 -18.71 -4.32
N VAL A 428 0.77 -18.33 -3.45
CA VAL A 428 1.23 -19.13 -2.31
C VAL A 428 1.23 -18.32 -1.01
N TRP A 429 0.55 -17.17 -1.02
CA TRP A 429 0.43 -16.29 0.14
C TRP A 429 -0.39 -16.93 1.24
N ASP A 430 0.10 -16.86 2.47
CA ASP A 430 -0.67 -17.22 3.64
C ASP A 430 -1.57 -16.03 4.04
N PHE A 431 -2.85 -16.12 3.68
CA PHE A 431 -3.85 -15.11 4.04
C PHE A 431 -4.36 -15.25 5.47
N SER A 432 -3.96 -16.28 6.21
CA SER A 432 -4.43 -16.46 7.59
C SER A 432 -3.96 -15.30 8.48
N HIS A 433 -4.85 -14.88 9.37
CA HIS A 433 -4.60 -13.82 10.34
C HIS A 433 -5.44 -14.03 11.60
N ALA A 434 -4.80 -14.00 12.76
CA ALA A 434 -5.47 -14.03 14.07
C ALA A 434 -6.47 -15.18 14.23
N GLY A 435 -6.15 -16.35 13.68
CA GLY A 435 -7.00 -17.54 13.73
C GLY A 435 -8.08 -17.61 12.67
N LEU A 436 -8.24 -16.57 11.84
CA LEU A 436 -9.09 -16.57 10.65
C LEU A 436 -8.31 -17.05 9.44
N GLN A 437 -8.99 -17.68 8.48
CA GLN A 437 -8.39 -18.12 7.23
C GLN A 437 -8.12 -16.97 6.25
N PHE A 438 -8.94 -15.93 6.33
CA PHE A 438 -8.80 -14.69 5.58
C PHE A 438 -8.74 -13.52 6.53
N PRO A 439 -7.89 -12.50 6.26
CA PRO A 439 -7.69 -11.43 7.21
C PRO A 439 -8.94 -10.55 7.35
N ASP A 440 -9.28 -10.27 8.60
CA ASP A 440 -10.06 -9.13 9.04
C ASP A 440 -9.15 -8.29 9.93
N THR A 441 -8.70 -7.15 9.43
CA THR A 441 -7.70 -6.30 10.08
C THR A 441 -8.29 -5.02 10.69
N VAL A 442 -9.62 -4.91 10.66
CA VAL A 442 -10.35 -3.83 11.37
C VAL A 442 -10.08 -3.89 12.88
N PRO A 443 -10.05 -5.08 13.54
CA PRO A 443 -9.67 -5.16 14.95
C PRO A 443 -8.25 -4.69 15.26
N ASP A 444 -7.30 -4.85 14.32
CA ASP A 444 -5.91 -4.38 14.47
C ASP A 444 -5.83 -2.86 14.40
N LEU A 445 -6.52 -2.24 13.45
CA LEU A 445 -6.63 -0.80 13.36
C LEU A 445 -7.28 -0.20 14.62
N ALA A 446 -8.32 -0.86 15.13
CA ALA A 446 -8.97 -0.49 16.38
C ALA A 446 -8.05 -0.61 17.60
N ALA A 447 -7.20 -1.65 17.64
CA ALA A 447 -6.20 -1.86 18.68
C ALA A 447 -5.11 -0.79 18.66
N ALA A 448 -4.67 -0.38 17.46
CA ALA A 448 -3.75 0.73 17.30
C ALA A 448 -4.33 2.06 17.82
N ILE A 449 -5.59 2.36 17.47
CA ILE A 449 -6.31 3.55 17.98
C ILE A 449 -6.50 3.46 19.51
N ALA A 450 -6.73 2.27 20.08
CA ALA A 450 -6.82 2.10 21.54
C ALA A 450 -5.49 2.44 22.25
N GLN A 451 -4.36 2.07 21.65
CA GLN A 451 -3.02 2.38 22.15
C GLN A 451 -2.67 3.86 21.95
N ASN A 452 -3.08 4.41 20.81
CA ASN A 452 -2.83 5.80 20.43
C ASN A 452 -4.14 6.49 19.99
N PRO A 453 -4.92 7.06 20.93
CA PRO A 453 -6.17 7.76 20.61
C PRO A 453 -6.02 9.00 19.72
N LYS A 454 -4.77 9.41 19.43
CA LYS A 454 -4.42 10.50 18.50
C LYS A 454 -3.96 10.00 17.13
N LEU A 455 -4.02 8.71 16.89
CA LEU A 455 -3.76 8.15 15.57
C LEU A 455 -4.88 8.55 14.62
N GLU A 456 -4.55 9.22 13.53
CA GLU A 456 -5.52 9.65 12.53
C GLU A 456 -5.46 8.72 11.31
N VAL A 457 -6.63 8.47 10.71
CA VAL A 457 -6.79 7.59 9.54
C VAL A 457 -7.42 8.38 8.41
N PHE A 458 -6.76 8.39 7.26
CA PHE A 458 -7.26 8.94 6.01
C PHE A 458 -7.55 7.81 5.04
N SER A 459 -8.80 7.61 4.65
CA SER A 459 -9.19 6.59 3.67
C SER A 459 -9.49 7.26 2.33
N ALA A 460 -8.71 6.95 1.30
CA ALA A 460 -8.88 7.42 -0.07
C ALA A 460 -9.49 6.32 -0.95
N ASN A 461 -10.55 6.63 -1.70
CA ASN A 461 -11.33 5.64 -2.43
C ASN A 461 -11.74 6.17 -3.81
N GLY A 462 -11.64 5.34 -4.85
CA GLY A 462 -12.12 5.64 -6.19
C GLY A 462 -13.56 5.16 -6.40
N TYR A 463 -14.41 6.00 -7.00
CA TYR A 463 -15.78 5.60 -7.32
C TYR A 463 -15.84 4.46 -8.34
N HIS A 464 -14.86 4.39 -9.25
CA HIS A 464 -14.85 3.47 -10.39
C HIS A 464 -13.94 2.24 -10.16
N ASP A 465 -13.54 2.01 -8.91
CA ASP A 465 -12.77 0.85 -8.47
C ASP A 465 -13.66 -0.40 -8.44
N LEU A 466 -13.31 -1.41 -9.24
CA LEU A 466 -13.98 -2.71 -9.26
C LEU A 466 -13.13 -3.81 -8.59
N VAL A 467 -11.97 -3.45 -8.04
CA VAL A 467 -11.10 -4.34 -7.28
C VAL A 467 -11.46 -4.28 -5.80
N THR A 468 -11.45 -3.08 -5.22
CA THR A 468 -11.76 -2.82 -3.82
C THR A 468 -12.83 -1.72 -3.73
N PRO A 469 -14.12 -2.07 -3.93
CA PRO A 469 -15.17 -1.08 -4.07
C PRO A 469 -15.29 -0.23 -2.80
N PHE A 470 -15.39 1.08 -2.98
CA PHE A 470 -15.40 2.05 -1.90
C PHE A 470 -16.45 1.79 -0.81
N TYR A 471 -17.60 1.23 -1.18
CA TYR A 471 -18.68 0.97 -0.23
C TYR A 471 -18.40 -0.21 0.71
N ASN A 472 -17.52 -1.13 0.30
CA ASN A 472 -16.98 -2.16 1.20
C ASN A 472 -16.12 -1.51 2.29
N THR A 473 -15.22 -0.61 1.89
CA THR A 473 -14.36 0.13 2.82
C THR A 473 -15.17 0.96 3.82
N GLU A 474 -16.23 1.66 3.35
CA GLU A 474 -17.14 2.38 4.25
C GLU A 474 -17.78 1.44 5.28
N GLY A 475 -18.22 0.26 4.87
CA GLY A 475 -18.81 -0.75 5.75
C GLY A 475 -17.82 -1.27 6.79
N ASP A 476 -16.59 -1.54 6.40
CA ASP A 476 -15.53 -2.03 7.29
C ASP A 476 -15.14 -0.96 8.32
N LEU A 477 -14.92 0.29 7.88
CA LEU A 477 -14.57 1.41 8.77
C LEU A 477 -15.73 1.81 9.71
N ALA A 478 -16.98 1.68 9.27
CA ALA A 478 -18.16 1.96 10.11
C ALA A 478 -18.26 1.04 11.34
N ARG A 479 -17.62 -0.13 11.31
CA ARG A 479 -17.53 -1.04 12.47
C ARG A 479 -16.79 -0.41 13.66
N LEU A 480 -15.92 0.56 13.41
CA LEU A 480 -15.15 1.30 14.43
C LEU A 480 -15.97 2.41 15.10
N GLY A 481 -17.25 2.51 14.76
CA GLY A 481 -18.17 3.58 15.19
C GLY A 481 -18.25 4.69 14.13
N ALA A 482 -19.45 5.17 13.88
CA ALA A 482 -19.71 6.25 12.94
C ALA A 482 -20.57 7.34 13.61
N PRO A 483 -20.14 8.62 13.64
CA PRO A 483 -18.84 9.11 13.20
C PRO A 483 -17.69 8.72 14.16
N ASN A 484 -16.50 8.44 13.63
CA ASN A 484 -15.28 8.24 14.38
C ASN A 484 -14.35 9.44 14.16
N ALA A 485 -13.97 10.13 15.22
CA ALA A 485 -13.18 11.36 15.12
C ALA A 485 -11.77 11.13 14.56
N ASN A 486 -11.27 9.90 14.65
CA ASN A 486 -9.95 9.53 14.13
C ASN A 486 -9.95 9.18 12.64
N ILE A 487 -11.12 9.03 12.00
CA ILE A 487 -11.23 8.47 10.65
C ILE A 487 -11.92 9.45 9.72
N SER A 488 -11.25 9.84 8.65
CA SER A 488 -11.82 10.59 7.54
C SER A 488 -11.86 9.70 6.28
N VAL A 489 -13.00 9.70 5.57
CA VAL A 489 -13.22 8.90 4.37
C VAL A 489 -13.46 9.83 3.18
N HIS A 490 -12.66 9.70 2.15
CA HIS A 490 -12.62 10.56 0.99
C HIS A 490 -12.88 9.75 -0.29
N PHE A 491 -13.51 10.41 -1.28
CA PHE A 491 -13.91 9.76 -2.53
C PHE A 491 -13.50 10.64 -3.71
N TYR A 492 -12.90 10.01 -4.72
CA TYR A 492 -12.37 10.68 -5.90
C TYR A 492 -12.96 10.10 -7.18
N GLU A 493 -13.01 10.94 -8.21
CA GLU A 493 -13.08 10.41 -9.55
C GLU A 493 -11.80 9.63 -9.82
N GLY A 494 -11.93 8.39 -10.20
CA GLY A 494 -10.79 7.49 -10.36
C GLY A 494 -11.22 6.05 -10.14
N GLY A 495 -10.35 5.14 -10.52
CA GLY A 495 -10.43 3.74 -10.16
C GLY A 495 -9.62 3.43 -8.90
N HIS A 496 -9.01 2.26 -8.86
CA HIS A 496 -8.18 1.76 -7.77
C HIS A 496 -6.98 2.67 -7.47
N MET A 497 -6.32 3.15 -8.52
CA MET A 497 -5.23 4.12 -8.45
C MET A 497 -5.79 5.53 -8.71
N THR A 498 -6.49 6.11 -7.74
CA THR A 498 -7.16 7.43 -7.84
C THR A 498 -6.24 8.52 -8.34
N TYR A 499 -4.97 8.44 -7.95
CA TYR A 499 -3.92 9.39 -8.28
C TYR A 499 -3.47 9.36 -9.75
N LEU A 500 -3.89 8.39 -10.56
CA LEU A 500 -3.62 8.39 -12.01
C LEU A 500 -4.59 9.29 -12.78
N ASP A 501 -5.74 9.62 -12.18
CA ASP A 501 -6.67 10.64 -12.67
C ASP A 501 -6.18 12.03 -12.24
N ASP A 502 -6.07 12.96 -13.19
CA ASP A 502 -5.50 14.29 -12.90
C ASP A 502 -6.38 15.11 -11.94
N VAL A 503 -7.71 15.02 -12.05
CA VAL A 503 -8.64 15.72 -11.15
C VAL A 503 -8.64 15.07 -9.77
N GLY A 504 -8.73 13.74 -9.72
CA GLY A 504 -8.66 12.96 -8.49
C GLY A 504 -7.37 13.22 -7.73
N ARG A 505 -6.21 13.17 -8.40
CA ARG A 505 -4.90 13.42 -7.79
C ARG A 505 -4.77 14.83 -7.20
N GLN A 506 -5.22 15.86 -7.92
CA GLN A 506 -5.15 17.23 -7.42
C GLN A 506 -6.00 17.44 -6.17
N GLN A 507 -7.21 16.89 -6.16
CA GLN A 507 -8.09 16.92 -4.99
C GLN A 507 -7.48 16.13 -3.83
N GLU A 508 -7.06 14.92 -4.07
CA GLU A 508 -6.45 14.03 -3.07
C GLU A 508 -5.18 14.67 -2.47
N LYS A 509 -4.30 15.28 -3.30
CA LYS A 509 -3.14 16.02 -2.83
C LYS A 509 -3.52 17.16 -1.87
N ALA A 510 -4.54 17.94 -2.19
CA ALA A 510 -4.97 19.06 -1.35
C ALA A 510 -5.50 18.57 0.01
N GLU A 511 -6.30 17.50 0.01
CA GLU A 511 -6.87 16.91 1.22
C GLU A 511 -5.81 16.20 2.07
N LEU A 512 -4.87 15.47 1.46
CA LEU A 512 -3.71 14.88 2.14
C LEU A 512 -2.83 15.98 2.76
N ALA A 513 -2.52 17.06 2.05
CA ALA A 513 -1.72 18.15 2.60
C ALA A 513 -2.39 18.76 3.85
N ALA A 514 -3.71 18.91 3.85
CA ALA A 514 -4.47 19.36 5.01
C ALA A 514 -4.42 18.34 6.15
N PHE A 515 -4.54 17.04 5.85
CA PHE A 515 -4.41 15.95 6.82
C PHE A 515 -3.03 15.95 7.48
N TYR A 516 -1.94 16.07 6.71
CA TYR A 516 -0.58 16.15 7.26
C TYR A 516 -0.39 17.40 8.14
N ALA A 517 -0.92 18.53 7.74
CA ALA A 517 -0.79 19.78 8.49
C ALA A 517 -1.53 19.73 9.83
N SER A 518 -2.75 19.18 9.87
CA SER A 518 -3.55 19.08 11.09
C SER A 518 -2.95 18.11 12.10
N THR A 519 -2.56 16.92 11.63
CA THR A 519 -2.06 15.83 12.47
C THR A 519 -0.63 16.05 12.97
N ALA A 520 0.26 16.62 12.13
CA ALA A 520 1.62 16.92 12.52
C ALA A 520 1.70 18.03 13.58
N SER A 521 0.84 19.07 13.50
CA SER A 521 0.79 20.17 14.45
C SER A 521 0.41 19.73 15.86
N THR A 522 -0.44 18.72 15.98
CA THR A 522 -0.89 18.18 17.27
C THR A 522 0.25 17.49 18.02
N LYS A 523 1.23 16.88 17.33
CA LYS A 523 2.35 16.16 17.93
C LYS A 523 3.56 17.03 18.30
N VAL A 524 3.80 18.12 17.58
CA VAL A 524 4.90 19.05 17.91
C VAL A 524 4.69 19.68 19.29
N ALA A 525 3.44 19.88 19.71
CA ALA A 525 3.12 20.38 21.05
C ALA A 525 3.41 19.36 22.18
N GLU A 526 3.50 18.07 21.86
CA GLU A 526 3.67 16.97 22.84
C GLU A 526 5.14 16.46 22.95
N ALA A 527 5.98 16.74 21.96
CA ALA A 527 7.38 16.27 21.87
C ALA A 527 8.34 16.87 22.90
N ALA A 528 7.85 17.64 23.89
CA ALA A 528 8.65 18.20 24.97
C ALA A 528 9.01 17.21 26.10
N VAL A 529 8.64 15.91 25.97
CA VAL A 529 8.99 14.86 26.94
C VAL A 529 10.01 13.91 26.30
N PRO A 530 11.22 13.72 26.87
CA PRO A 530 12.25 12.87 26.26
C PRO A 530 11.82 11.40 26.27
N ALA A 531 11.84 10.75 25.10
CA ALA A 531 11.64 9.31 24.99
C ALA A 531 12.90 8.56 25.47
N ALA A 532 12.71 7.53 26.31
CA ALA A 532 13.78 6.62 26.69
C ALA A 532 14.17 5.69 25.53
N PRO A 533 15.44 5.27 25.40
CA PRO A 533 15.88 4.42 24.30
C PRO A 533 15.20 3.05 24.33
N SER A 534 14.65 2.63 23.20
CA SER A 534 14.02 1.32 22.98
C SER A 534 15.06 0.20 22.92
N GLN A 535 14.79 -0.92 23.60
CA GLN A 535 15.57 -2.16 23.54
C GLN A 535 14.76 -3.30 22.87
N PRO A 536 15.42 -4.38 22.40
CA PRO A 536 14.88 -5.30 21.39
C PRO A 536 13.92 -6.40 21.87
N PHE A 537 13.17 -6.98 20.94
CA PHE A 537 12.06 -7.95 21.09
C PHE A 537 12.45 -9.43 21.24
N ALA A 538 11.56 -10.24 21.83
CA ALA A 538 11.59 -11.70 21.78
C ALA A 538 10.53 -12.25 20.80
N GLU A 539 10.91 -13.22 19.98
CA GLU A 539 10.09 -13.79 18.91
C GLU A 539 9.12 -14.89 19.38
N THR A 540 7.97 -14.98 18.70
CA THR A 540 7.15 -16.20 18.62
C THR A 540 7.73 -17.14 17.55
N PRO A 541 7.74 -18.48 17.75
CA PRO A 541 8.23 -19.43 16.75
C PRO A 541 7.37 -19.41 15.49
N ARG A 542 8.01 -19.31 14.33
CA ARG A 542 7.38 -19.38 12.99
C ARG A 542 7.05 -20.82 12.60
N PRO A 543 5.89 -21.10 12.00
CA PRO A 543 5.60 -22.42 11.46
C PRO A 543 6.45 -22.72 10.22
N THR A 544 7.16 -23.84 10.22
CA THR A 544 7.89 -24.35 9.05
C THR A 544 7.00 -25.33 8.29
N GLY A 545 6.33 -24.83 7.25
CA GLY A 545 5.56 -25.66 6.32
C GLY A 545 6.14 -25.60 4.91
N THR A 546 6.58 -26.74 4.36
CA THR A 546 7.05 -26.86 2.98
C THR A 546 5.89 -27.26 2.06
N MET A 547 5.61 -26.44 1.03
CA MET A 547 4.76 -26.84 -0.09
C MET A 547 5.50 -26.76 -1.43
N PRO A 548 5.16 -27.63 -2.43
CA PRO A 548 5.92 -27.76 -3.65
C PRO A 548 5.67 -26.63 -4.66
N ALA A 549 6.73 -26.26 -5.37
CA ALA A 549 6.72 -25.24 -6.40
C ALA A 549 6.13 -25.77 -7.72
N ALA A 550 5.13 -25.06 -8.25
CA ALA A 550 4.73 -25.13 -9.65
C ALA A 550 4.83 -23.72 -10.24
N ALA A 551 5.61 -23.58 -11.30
CA ALA A 551 5.75 -22.32 -12.01
C ALA A 551 4.57 -22.11 -12.95
N PHE A 552 3.83 -21.00 -12.76
CA PHE A 552 2.88 -20.45 -13.72
C PHE A 552 3.08 -18.93 -13.76
N GLU A 553 3.34 -18.39 -14.94
CA GLU A 553 3.23 -16.96 -15.17
C GLU A 553 1.76 -16.56 -15.02
N MET A 554 1.47 -15.71 -14.04
CA MET A 554 0.13 -15.16 -13.84
C MET A 554 0.10 -13.71 -14.24
N LYS A 555 -0.77 -13.40 -15.19
CA LYS A 555 -1.19 -12.05 -15.53
C LYS A 555 -1.93 -11.46 -14.32
N LEU A 556 -1.65 -10.19 -14.02
CA LEU A 556 -2.26 -9.45 -12.91
C LEU A 556 -3.80 -9.53 -12.98
N ARG A 557 -4.39 -10.32 -12.13
CA ARG A 557 -5.80 -10.28 -11.75
C ARG A 557 -5.83 -10.11 -10.23
N ASP A 558 -5.80 -8.87 -9.81
CA ASP A 558 -5.83 -8.47 -8.41
C ASP A 558 -7.27 -8.24 -7.94
N PRO A 559 -7.57 -8.37 -6.67
CA PRO A 559 -7.02 -9.06 -5.51
C PRO A 559 -7.60 -10.47 -5.33
N MET A 560 -7.63 -11.22 -6.38
CA MET A 560 -8.31 -12.49 -6.37
C MET A 560 -7.45 -13.52 -5.64
N LEU A 561 -8.04 -14.13 -4.63
CA LEU A 561 -7.49 -15.31 -3.98
C LEU A 561 -7.12 -16.36 -5.03
N PRO A 562 -6.06 -17.13 -4.79
CA PRO A 562 -5.78 -18.31 -5.58
C PRO A 562 -7.03 -19.16 -5.77
N PRO A 563 -7.27 -19.77 -6.94
CA PRO A 563 -8.47 -20.56 -7.21
C PRO A 563 -8.77 -21.62 -6.16
N SER A 564 -7.72 -22.17 -5.52
CA SER A 564 -7.82 -23.15 -4.44
C SER A 564 -8.50 -22.62 -3.16
N LEU A 565 -8.57 -21.31 -2.98
CA LEU A 565 -9.14 -20.69 -1.77
C LEU A 565 -10.53 -20.11 -2.00
N ARG A 566 -10.98 -19.94 -3.25
CA ARG A 566 -12.29 -19.31 -3.58
C ARG A 566 -13.51 -20.09 -3.12
N GLY A 567 -13.44 -21.42 -3.04
CA GLY A 567 -14.56 -22.26 -2.58
C GLY A 567 -14.79 -22.25 -1.07
N LEU A 568 -14.03 -21.47 -0.31
CA LEU A 568 -14.14 -21.36 1.13
C LEU A 568 -15.22 -20.33 1.53
N LYS A 569 -15.77 -20.48 2.74
CA LYS A 569 -16.80 -19.56 3.22
C LYS A 569 -16.18 -18.38 3.96
N PRO A 570 -16.66 -17.14 3.70
CA PRO A 570 -16.24 -15.99 4.47
C PRO A 570 -16.68 -16.12 5.94
N THR A 571 -15.87 -15.59 6.84
CA THR A 571 -16.26 -15.41 8.24
C THR A 571 -17.07 -14.13 8.36
N PRO A 572 -18.28 -14.14 8.95
CA PRO A 572 -19.04 -12.92 9.16
C PRO A 572 -18.23 -11.89 9.97
N PRO A 573 -18.20 -10.61 9.57
CA PRO A 573 -17.47 -9.58 10.30
C PRO A 573 -18.05 -9.35 11.68
N SER A 574 -17.20 -9.23 12.70
CA SER A 574 -17.58 -8.87 14.06
C SER A 574 -18.00 -7.40 14.14
N THR A 575 -18.97 -7.09 15.01
CA THR A 575 -19.44 -5.71 15.27
C THR A 575 -19.73 -5.51 16.75
N GLY A 576 -19.81 -4.27 17.21
CA GLY A 576 -20.19 -3.94 18.57
C GLY A 576 -19.30 -4.63 19.62
N ASP A 577 -19.91 -5.36 20.58
CA ASP A 577 -19.17 -6.03 21.65
C ASP A 577 -18.25 -7.15 21.14
N ALA A 578 -18.65 -7.86 20.09
CA ALA A 578 -17.81 -8.89 19.49
C ALA A 578 -16.53 -8.29 18.90
N LEU A 579 -16.62 -7.15 18.20
CA LEU A 579 -15.43 -6.44 17.71
C LEU A 579 -14.55 -5.96 18.87
N ARG A 580 -15.13 -5.40 19.92
CA ARG A 580 -14.37 -4.98 21.11
C ARG A 580 -13.64 -6.15 21.78
N ALA A 581 -14.25 -7.32 21.82
CA ALA A 581 -13.61 -8.54 22.33
C ALA A 581 -12.42 -8.97 21.46
N GLU A 582 -12.53 -8.87 20.14
CA GLU A 582 -11.41 -9.15 19.23
C GLU A 582 -10.27 -8.14 19.41
N VAL A 583 -10.58 -6.85 19.57
CA VAL A 583 -9.56 -5.82 19.88
C VAL A 583 -8.83 -6.15 21.18
N GLU A 584 -9.58 -6.52 22.23
CA GLU A 584 -8.99 -6.96 23.49
C GLU A 584 -8.09 -8.19 23.29
N GLN A 585 -8.51 -9.16 22.50
CA GLN A 585 -7.72 -10.36 22.19
C GLN A 585 -6.42 -10.02 21.44
N ARG A 586 -6.44 -9.08 20.48
CA ARG A 586 -5.22 -8.60 19.80
C ARG A 586 -4.21 -8.05 20.81
N LEU A 587 -4.67 -7.14 21.67
CA LEU A 587 -3.83 -6.52 22.69
C LEU A 587 -3.36 -7.51 23.76
N GLN A 588 -4.21 -8.46 24.17
CA GLN A 588 -3.84 -9.53 25.10
C GLN A 588 -2.76 -10.44 24.51
N SER A 589 -2.90 -10.84 23.25
CA SER A 589 -1.90 -11.68 22.58
C SER A 589 -0.52 -11.00 22.53
N LEU A 590 -0.49 -9.69 22.27
CA LEU A 590 0.75 -8.91 22.33
C LEU A 590 1.31 -8.85 23.75
N PHE A 591 0.47 -8.62 24.78
CA PHE A 591 0.89 -8.64 26.18
C PHE A 591 1.47 -9.99 26.60
N ASP A 592 0.83 -11.08 26.19
CA ASP A 592 1.24 -12.46 26.52
C ASP A 592 2.55 -12.86 25.82
N SER A 593 2.92 -12.19 24.72
CA SER A 593 4.20 -12.41 24.05
C SER A 593 5.41 -12.11 24.96
N ALA A 594 5.23 -11.32 26.02
CA ALA A 594 6.25 -11.09 27.05
C ALA A 594 6.63 -12.36 27.84
N ARG A 595 5.86 -13.47 27.70
CA ARG A 595 6.10 -14.74 28.42
C ARG A 595 6.36 -14.49 29.91
N PRO A 596 5.41 -13.88 30.65
CA PRO A 596 5.63 -13.45 32.02
C PRO A 596 6.02 -14.63 32.91
N LYS A 597 7.10 -14.50 33.70
CA LYS A 597 7.54 -15.52 34.66
C LYS A 597 6.53 -15.74 35.79
N ARG A 598 5.72 -14.72 36.09
CA ARG A 598 4.59 -14.77 37.00
C ARG A 598 3.29 -14.76 36.21
N ALA A 599 2.40 -15.68 36.46
CA ALA A 599 1.13 -15.80 35.72
C ALA A 599 0.41 -14.44 35.59
N GLY A 600 0.29 -13.93 34.38
CA GLY A 600 -0.45 -12.72 34.04
C GLY A 600 0.16 -11.38 34.50
N LEU A 601 1.42 -11.35 34.98
CA LEU A 601 2.09 -10.12 35.42
C LEU A 601 3.40 -9.92 34.65
N VAL A 602 3.58 -8.78 34.03
CA VAL A 602 4.76 -8.39 33.24
C VAL A 602 5.54 -7.31 34.00
N THR A 603 6.82 -7.54 34.23
CA THR A 603 7.75 -6.55 34.78
C THR A 603 8.24 -5.59 33.70
N LEU A 604 8.85 -4.45 34.09
CA LEU A 604 9.46 -3.52 33.15
C LEU A 604 10.57 -4.19 32.32
N GLU A 605 11.36 -5.07 32.93
CA GLU A 605 12.42 -5.81 32.24
C GLU A 605 11.84 -6.80 31.21
N GLU A 606 10.80 -7.55 31.60
CA GLU A 606 10.11 -8.47 30.69
C GLU A 606 9.43 -7.72 29.53
N ALA A 607 8.79 -6.57 29.80
CA ALA A 607 8.19 -5.73 28.76
C ALA A 607 9.27 -5.23 27.77
N ARG A 608 10.42 -4.81 28.25
CA ARG A 608 11.54 -4.40 27.41
C ARG A 608 12.10 -5.57 26.61
N ALA A 609 12.36 -6.69 27.24
CA ALA A 609 12.90 -7.88 26.58
C ALA A 609 11.95 -8.45 25.51
N ALA A 610 10.64 -8.31 25.72
CA ALA A 610 9.62 -8.69 24.75
C ALA A 610 9.36 -7.60 23.70
N GLY A 611 9.95 -6.40 23.84
CA GLY A 611 9.77 -5.24 22.96
C GLY A 611 8.38 -4.64 23.03
N LEU A 612 7.69 -4.82 24.13
CA LEU A 612 6.44 -4.13 24.42
C LEU A 612 6.72 -2.68 24.85
N GLY A 613 7.25 -1.90 23.88
CA GLY A 613 7.68 -0.52 24.13
C GLY A 613 6.57 0.37 24.63
N TYR A 614 5.32 0.15 24.18
CA TYR A 614 4.16 0.85 24.73
C TYR A 614 4.05 0.67 26.26
N ILE A 615 4.15 -0.56 26.73
CA ILE A 615 4.08 -0.87 28.18
C ILE A 615 5.34 -0.34 28.87
N ALA A 616 6.51 -0.59 28.31
CA ALA A 616 7.78 -0.18 28.92
C ALA A 616 7.90 1.34 29.06
N ASN A 617 7.49 2.11 28.07
CA ASN A 617 7.53 3.58 28.08
C ASN A 617 6.51 4.21 29.04
N ASN A 618 5.41 3.52 29.30
CA ASN A 618 4.35 3.99 30.19
C ASN A 618 4.30 3.23 31.53
N PHE A 619 5.32 2.42 31.85
CA PHE A 619 5.28 1.46 32.94
C PHE A 619 4.91 2.08 34.30
N GLN A 620 5.52 3.21 34.66
CA GLN A 620 5.22 3.91 35.93
C GLN A 620 3.78 4.41 36.01
N ALA A 621 3.22 4.85 34.88
CA ALA A 621 1.83 5.31 34.83
C ALA A 621 0.83 4.14 34.82
N ILE A 622 1.23 2.97 34.35
CA ILE A 622 0.43 1.74 34.39
C ILE A 622 0.48 1.09 35.78
N ASP A 623 1.69 1.00 36.37
CA ASP A 623 1.91 0.43 37.72
C ASP A 623 1.56 1.44 38.83
N THR A 624 0.29 1.82 38.89
CA THR A 624 -0.19 2.80 39.88
C THR A 624 -0.05 2.33 41.36
N ARG A 625 0.21 1.04 41.55
CA ARG A 625 0.35 0.44 42.89
C ARG A 625 1.83 0.34 43.30
N GLY A 626 2.78 0.61 42.42
CA GLY A 626 4.21 0.45 42.68
C GLY A 626 4.62 -1.01 42.93
N ALA A 627 3.92 -1.96 42.30
CA ALA A 627 4.12 -3.40 42.51
C ALA A 627 5.35 -3.94 41.74
N GLY A 628 5.95 -3.15 40.82
CA GLY A 628 7.05 -3.53 39.94
C GLY A 628 6.64 -4.52 38.85
N ALA A 629 5.34 -4.81 38.72
CA ALA A 629 4.80 -5.63 37.65
C ALA A 629 3.35 -5.20 37.37
N VAL A 630 2.91 -5.30 36.11
CA VAL A 630 1.59 -4.89 35.65
C VAL A 630 0.83 -6.07 35.04
N SER A 631 -0.47 -6.12 35.27
CA SER A 631 -1.40 -7.04 34.60
C SER A 631 -1.92 -6.41 33.30
N PHE A 632 -2.52 -7.23 32.44
CA PHE A 632 -3.22 -6.72 31.26
C PHE A 632 -4.39 -5.80 31.62
N ASP A 633 -5.07 -6.05 32.74
CA ASP A 633 -6.13 -5.17 33.26
C ASP A 633 -5.59 -3.78 33.67
N ASP A 634 -4.39 -3.71 34.22
CA ASP A 634 -3.74 -2.44 34.50
C ASP A 634 -3.46 -1.67 33.20
N VAL A 635 -2.99 -2.36 32.14
CA VAL A 635 -2.76 -1.78 30.81
C VAL A 635 -4.08 -1.29 30.20
N LYS A 636 -5.15 -2.10 30.22
CA LYS A 636 -6.47 -1.68 29.72
C LYS A 636 -7.00 -0.45 30.46
N ARG A 637 -6.87 -0.43 31.76
CA ARG A 637 -7.29 0.73 32.59
C ARG A 637 -6.53 1.99 32.19
N PHE A 638 -5.24 1.88 31.96
CA PHE A 638 -4.41 2.99 31.47
C PHE A 638 -4.84 3.47 30.08
N MET A 639 -5.09 2.56 29.14
CA MET A 639 -5.57 2.92 27.79
C MET A 639 -6.93 3.64 27.86
N ARG A 640 -7.89 3.14 28.65
CA ARG A 640 -9.20 3.77 28.86
C ARG A 640 -9.08 5.18 29.44
N ALA A 641 -8.20 5.37 30.43
CA ALA A 641 -7.95 6.69 31.02
C ALA A 641 -7.39 7.70 30.01
N ARG A 642 -6.80 7.23 28.91
CA ARG A 642 -6.30 8.05 27.81
C ARG A 642 -7.28 8.19 26.64
N GLY A 643 -8.49 7.67 26.75
CA GLY A 643 -9.55 7.84 25.76
C GLY A 643 -9.76 6.66 24.82
N ALA A 644 -9.23 5.47 25.10
CA ALA A 644 -9.49 4.27 24.29
C ALA A 644 -10.96 3.87 24.38
N THR A 645 -11.73 4.16 23.34
CA THR A 645 -13.18 3.86 23.24
C THR A 645 -13.46 2.50 22.57
N THR A 646 -12.48 1.92 21.92
CA THR A 646 -12.59 0.64 21.18
C THR A 646 -12.42 -0.58 22.07
N LEU A 647 -12.10 -0.41 23.35
CA LEU A 647 -12.00 -1.50 24.35
C LEU A 647 -13.35 -1.79 25.03
N PRO A 648 -13.62 -3.06 25.43
CA PRO A 648 -14.78 -3.39 26.24
C PRO A 648 -14.78 -2.63 27.58
N ASN A 649 -15.95 -2.36 28.13
CA ASN A 649 -16.10 -1.68 29.44
C ASN A 649 -15.59 -2.54 30.60
#